data_eacd09a38689f1a383729dd2825808a2
#
_entry.id   eacd09a38689f1a383729dd2825808a2
#
_cell.length_a   1.000
_cell.length_b   1.000
_cell.length_c   1.000
_cell.angle_alpha   90.00
_cell.angle_beta   90.00
_cell.angle_gamma   90.00
#
_symmetry.space_group_name_H-M   'P 1'
#
loop_
_entity.id
_entity.type
_entity.pdbx_description
1 polymer ?
#
loop_
_entity_poly.entity_id
_entity_poly.type
_entity_poly.pdbx_seq_one_letter_code
_entity_poly.pdbx_strand_id
1 'polypeptide(L)'
;PNRQHRKCAKICGDTSGNYHPHGEAVIYPTLVHMAQSWAMRETLIDGQGNFGSVEGDPPAAMRYTEARMTHLGAALMTDMDKDTVDFVPNYDETRTEPTVFPSAFPNLLVNGGTGIAVGMATNIPPHNLREVVEGICAQVDDPEITLEELMKHVKGPDFPTGCTIYGDAGIKQYLETGRGSMKVRGKAGIEELKGGKEQIVITEIPYNVNRATLVERIAQLVNDKTISDVTAIRDESDENTRVAIELKRDANPKVVINNLYKHTALESSFAVIMLAIHHGRPKLLSLKDANAAYIEHRREVVLRRTRFELRRAEERAETLEGYLIALANLDEFIRIIRESANRDEARVKLLAFEFTRKQVEKTGVLIRSEARLVEGRYAFSEHQANQILDLRLYQLTGMERDKIEAEYKDLLKTIQDLRDILAKEKRVLTIIKKELREIVDKHGSDRLTDFARDEGEINMEDLIVNEGCIISITHGGFIKRTAVSAFRAQRRGGKGVIGMSTREGATEEEEGDFVEHLFTATTHDYLMFFTESGRAYVEKVYEIPEMGRAAKGRSIANILDLRPDEKIAATIRVQSKKSGTGPSAVDQTWDENLHIVFATRSGIVKKSNLSDYANVRKGGIIAIQIEEGDCLIDAKLTNGNNELVLITKEGMSLRFHEEQLRDQGRNTVGVWGIRPDKKDHVVAIAIVDPSAMLLVAGENGIGKRTPFDDYRRQSRGGKGIITMKTGEKTGEVVGALTVTDNDELMLITTKGQMVRTRVKEIRVVGRNTMGVKLMDLRNGEKLQAIAPVVSQAEEEAQIAEAPVETA
;
A
#
# COMPACT_ATOMS: atom_id res chain seq x y z
N PRO A 1 -24.05 -3.11 -32.20
CA PRO A 1 -22.86 -3.97 -32.21
C PRO A 1 -22.68 -4.73 -33.53
N ASN A 2 -23.75 -5.24 -34.15
CA ASN A 2 -23.65 -6.08 -35.37
C ASN A 2 -23.49 -5.32 -36.69
N ARG A 3 -23.30 -3.99 -36.66
CA ARG A 3 -23.06 -3.13 -37.82
C ARG A 3 -21.58 -2.87 -37.98
N GLN A 4 -21.19 -2.43 -39.20
CA GLN A 4 -19.82 -1.97 -39.47
C GLN A 4 -19.43 -0.77 -38.57
N HIS A 5 -18.13 -0.68 -38.21
CA HIS A 5 -17.57 0.48 -37.55
C HIS A 5 -17.80 1.74 -38.38
N ARG A 6 -17.95 2.87 -37.69
CA ARG A 6 -18.07 4.20 -38.32
C ARG A 6 -16.91 5.07 -37.92
N LYS A 7 -16.47 5.96 -38.79
CA LYS A 7 -15.43 6.97 -38.51
C LYS A 7 -15.80 7.78 -37.25
N CYS A 8 -14.87 7.85 -36.29
CA CYS A 8 -15.09 8.63 -35.07
C CYS A 8 -15.39 10.10 -35.37
N ALA A 9 -14.79 10.68 -36.43
CA ALA A 9 -15.11 12.02 -36.87
C ALA A 9 -16.60 12.23 -37.22
N LYS A 10 -17.25 11.21 -37.82
CA LYS A 10 -18.70 11.29 -38.10
C LYS A 10 -19.51 11.18 -36.79
N ILE A 11 -19.12 10.30 -35.87
CA ILE A 11 -19.80 10.14 -34.57
C ILE A 11 -19.71 11.46 -33.78
N CYS A 12 -18.51 12.06 -33.73
CA CYS A 12 -18.29 13.33 -33.02
C CYS A 12 -19.09 14.46 -33.65
N GLY A 13 -19.08 14.57 -34.98
CA GLY A 13 -19.86 15.61 -35.71
C GLY A 13 -21.38 15.46 -35.52
N ASP A 14 -21.90 14.22 -35.58
CA ASP A 14 -23.33 13.95 -35.34
C ASP A 14 -23.72 14.26 -33.88
N THR A 15 -22.84 13.97 -32.91
CA THR A 15 -23.06 14.27 -31.50
C THR A 15 -23.00 15.75 -31.19
N SER A 16 -21.97 16.43 -31.68
CA SER A 16 -21.81 17.89 -31.52
C SER A 16 -22.96 18.67 -32.19
N GLY A 17 -23.31 18.30 -33.41
CA GLY A 17 -24.36 19.00 -34.15
C GLY A 17 -25.78 18.78 -33.66
N ASN A 18 -26.06 17.65 -33.02
CA ASN A 18 -27.44 17.29 -32.65
C ASN A 18 -27.72 17.33 -31.12
N TYR A 19 -26.70 17.14 -30.26
CA TYR A 19 -26.94 16.92 -28.86
C TYR A 19 -26.00 17.69 -27.93
N HIS A 20 -24.74 17.96 -28.34
CA HIS A 20 -23.74 18.55 -27.46
C HIS A 20 -23.03 19.76 -28.10
N PRO A 21 -23.57 20.97 -27.96
CA PRO A 21 -23.08 22.19 -28.68
C PRO A 21 -21.80 22.80 -28.09
N HIS A 22 -20.91 21.98 -27.46
CA HIS A 22 -19.67 22.43 -26.81
C HIS A 22 -18.45 21.86 -27.52
N GLY A 23 -18.15 22.05 -28.66
CA GLY A 23 -16.93 21.69 -29.39
C GLY A 23 -16.54 20.20 -29.34
N GLU A 24 -15.82 19.73 -30.35
CA GLU A 24 -15.43 18.30 -30.48
C GLU A 24 -14.37 17.85 -29.48
N ALA A 25 -13.66 18.80 -28.86
CA ALA A 25 -12.55 18.55 -27.95
C ALA A 25 -12.93 17.72 -26.69
N VAL A 26 -14.21 17.66 -26.32
CA VAL A 26 -14.69 16.86 -25.17
C VAL A 26 -15.34 15.54 -25.61
N ILE A 27 -15.87 15.47 -26.83
CA ILE A 27 -16.63 14.30 -27.33
C ILE A 27 -15.67 13.17 -27.68
N TYR A 28 -14.61 13.44 -28.47
CA TYR A 28 -13.67 12.41 -28.89
C TYR A 28 -12.91 11.77 -27.74
N PRO A 29 -12.35 12.50 -26.76
CA PRO A 29 -11.71 11.87 -25.59
C PRO A 29 -12.68 10.99 -24.78
N THR A 30 -13.93 11.38 -24.65
CA THR A 30 -14.96 10.56 -23.97
C THR A 30 -15.25 9.27 -24.73
N LEU A 31 -15.38 9.35 -26.07
CA LEU A 31 -15.54 8.16 -26.91
C LEU A 31 -14.36 7.22 -26.80
N VAL A 32 -13.13 7.77 -26.80
CA VAL A 32 -11.88 7.03 -26.64
C VAL A 32 -11.83 6.34 -25.28
N HIS A 33 -12.14 7.06 -24.21
CA HIS A 33 -12.16 6.50 -22.85
C HIS A 33 -13.08 5.29 -22.74
N MET A 34 -14.29 5.35 -23.33
CA MET A 34 -15.24 4.23 -23.31
C MET A 34 -14.78 2.99 -24.09
N ALA A 35 -13.75 3.12 -24.93
CA ALA A 35 -13.17 2.00 -25.68
C ALA A 35 -11.90 1.42 -25.05
N GLN A 36 -11.31 2.09 -24.04
CA GLN A 36 -10.05 1.67 -23.42
C GLN A 36 -10.27 0.60 -22.35
N SER A 37 -9.70 -0.59 -22.56
CA SER A 37 -9.84 -1.74 -21.65
C SER A 37 -9.11 -1.56 -20.31
N TRP A 38 -8.15 -0.65 -20.23
CA TRP A 38 -7.46 -0.30 -18.98
C TRP A 38 -8.13 0.84 -18.20
N ALA A 39 -9.10 1.54 -18.82
CA ALA A 39 -9.88 2.62 -18.20
C ALA A 39 -11.28 2.16 -17.78
N MET A 40 -11.90 1.26 -18.53
CA MET A 40 -13.25 0.74 -18.30
C MET A 40 -13.16 -0.73 -17.89
N ARG A 41 -13.86 -1.10 -16.81
CA ARG A 41 -13.95 -2.52 -16.39
C ARG A 41 -14.69 -3.33 -17.43
N GLU A 42 -15.72 -2.75 -18.00
CA GLU A 42 -16.49 -3.31 -19.12
C GLU A 42 -16.60 -2.23 -20.21
N THR A 43 -15.91 -2.41 -21.32
CA THR A 43 -15.91 -1.43 -22.40
C THR A 43 -17.29 -1.28 -23.06
N LEU A 44 -17.70 -0.03 -23.30
CA LEU A 44 -18.99 0.28 -23.93
C LEU A 44 -18.88 0.50 -25.44
N ILE A 45 -17.66 0.79 -25.89
CA ILE A 45 -17.32 1.06 -27.28
C ILE A 45 -16.30 0.02 -27.76
N ASP A 46 -16.53 -0.50 -28.96
CA ASP A 46 -15.61 -1.34 -29.73
C ASP A 46 -14.90 -0.45 -30.75
N GLY A 47 -13.61 -0.14 -30.45
CA GLY A 47 -12.78 0.74 -31.26
C GLY A 47 -11.92 -0.02 -32.27
N GLN A 48 -11.74 0.55 -33.46
CA GLN A 48 -10.83 0.06 -34.49
C GLN A 48 -9.81 1.14 -34.84
N GLY A 49 -8.52 0.81 -34.68
CA GLY A 49 -7.42 1.75 -34.86
C GLY A 49 -6.70 2.04 -33.54
N ASN A 50 -5.92 3.13 -33.48
CA ASN A 50 -5.17 3.49 -32.29
C ASN A 50 -6.04 4.36 -31.35
N PHE A 51 -6.43 3.80 -30.21
CA PHE A 51 -7.19 4.47 -29.14
C PHE A 51 -6.30 4.85 -27.93
N GLY A 52 -4.98 5.00 -28.14
CA GLY A 52 -4.02 5.31 -27.08
C GLY A 52 -3.41 4.06 -26.44
N SER A 53 -2.59 4.27 -25.43
CA SER A 53 -1.94 3.19 -24.66
C SER A 53 -1.93 3.48 -23.15
N VAL A 54 -1.60 2.47 -22.36
CA VAL A 54 -1.35 2.61 -20.92
C VAL A 54 -0.11 3.47 -20.62
N GLU A 55 0.78 3.63 -21.60
CA GLU A 55 1.95 4.52 -21.55
C GLU A 55 1.56 6.00 -21.60
N GLY A 56 0.31 6.31 -21.97
CA GLY A 56 -0.15 7.67 -22.12
C GLY A 56 0.00 8.22 -23.54
N ASP A 57 0.26 7.36 -24.53
CA ASP A 57 0.22 7.78 -25.91
C ASP A 57 -1.18 8.29 -26.27
N PRO A 58 -1.28 9.42 -26.96
CA PRO A 58 -2.57 9.93 -27.38
C PRO A 58 -3.20 9.02 -28.45
N PRO A 59 -4.53 8.96 -28.53
CA PRO A 59 -5.20 8.27 -29.61
C PRO A 59 -4.87 8.95 -30.95
N ALA A 60 -4.95 8.19 -32.03
CA ALA A 60 -4.87 8.75 -33.35
C ALA A 60 -6.01 9.74 -33.59
N ALA A 61 -5.83 10.72 -34.50
CA ALA A 61 -6.86 11.68 -34.79
C ALA A 61 -8.16 10.99 -35.29
N MET A 62 -9.32 11.50 -34.89
CA MET A 62 -10.66 10.89 -35.10
C MET A 62 -11.01 10.56 -36.55
N ARG A 63 -10.28 11.13 -37.53
CA ARG A 63 -10.42 10.80 -38.96
C ARG A 63 -9.83 9.43 -39.30
N TYR A 64 -8.94 8.89 -38.51
CA TYR A 64 -8.31 7.58 -38.72
C TYR A 64 -8.97 6.45 -37.93
N THR A 65 -9.55 6.76 -36.78
CA THR A 65 -10.18 5.76 -35.91
C THR A 65 -11.66 5.54 -36.29
N GLU A 66 -12.12 4.34 -36.00
CA GLU A 66 -13.51 3.93 -36.21
C GLU A 66 -14.05 3.29 -34.92
N ALA A 67 -15.36 3.39 -34.71
CA ALA A 67 -16.01 2.88 -33.52
C ALA A 67 -17.42 2.34 -33.79
N ARG A 68 -17.84 1.43 -32.93
CA ARG A 68 -19.23 0.98 -32.77
C ARG A 68 -19.49 0.64 -31.30
N MET A 69 -20.73 0.52 -30.91
CA MET A 69 -21.07 0.05 -29.58
C MET A 69 -20.73 -1.43 -29.40
N THR A 70 -20.27 -1.81 -28.21
CA THR A 70 -20.23 -3.21 -27.78
C THR A 70 -21.64 -3.73 -27.53
N HIS A 71 -21.81 -5.03 -27.34
CA HIS A 71 -23.11 -5.61 -26.94
C HIS A 71 -23.56 -5.06 -25.60
N LEU A 72 -22.64 -4.88 -24.65
CA LEU A 72 -22.94 -4.33 -23.33
C LEU A 72 -23.27 -2.82 -23.41
N GLY A 73 -22.56 -2.07 -24.24
CA GLY A 73 -22.91 -0.66 -24.54
C GLY A 73 -24.31 -0.51 -25.10
N ALA A 74 -24.73 -1.41 -26.00
CA ALA A 74 -26.09 -1.44 -26.51
C ALA A 74 -27.15 -1.81 -25.47
N ALA A 75 -26.78 -2.64 -24.48
CA ALA A 75 -27.68 -3.05 -23.38
C ALA A 75 -28.13 -1.87 -22.51
N LEU A 76 -27.37 -0.78 -22.45
CA LEU A 76 -27.77 0.44 -21.74
C LEU A 76 -29.03 1.10 -22.35
N MET A 77 -29.22 0.93 -23.66
CA MET A 77 -30.31 1.55 -24.42
C MET A 77 -31.42 0.57 -24.79
N THR A 78 -31.38 -0.67 -24.29
CA THR A 78 -32.40 -1.69 -24.57
C THR A 78 -33.77 -1.18 -24.12
N ASP A 79 -34.76 -1.35 -24.99
CA ASP A 79 -36.15 -0.94 -24.76
C ASP A 79 -36.36 0.61 -24.70
N MET A 80 -35.43 1.44 -25.13
CA MET A 80 -35.59 2.89 -25.11
C MET A 80 -36.73 3.37 -26.04
N ASP A 81 -37.06 2.62 -27.06
CA ASP A 81 -38.17 2.86 -28.00
C ASP A 81 -39.54 2.44 -27.45
N LYS A 82 -39.61 1.86 -26.23
CA LYS A 82 -40.83 1.36 -25.58
C LYS A 82 -41.36 2.30 -24.48
N ASP A 83 -41.11 3.58 -24.57
CA ASP A 83 -41.61 4.59 -23.63
C ASP A 83 -41.15 4.34 -22.18
N THR A 84 -39.94 3.75 -22.02
CA THR A 84 -39.39 3.34 -20.72
C THR A 84 -38.77 4.46 -19.93
N VAL A 85 -38.35 5.53 -20.57
CA VAL A 85 -37.70 6.73 -20.01
C VAL A 85 -38.31 7.99 -20.62
N ASP A 86 -38.12 9.12 -19.93
CA ASP A 86 -38.60 10.41 -20.40
C ASP A 86 -37.64 11.00 -21.41
N PHE A 87 -38.18 11.70 -22.40
CA PHE A 87 -37.45 12.44 -23.43
C PHE A 87 -37.69 13.94 -23.25
N VAL A 88 -36.65 14.72 -23.48
CA VAL A 88 -36.67 16.17 -23.50
C VAL A 88 -36.20 16.69 -24.87
N PRO A 89 -36.61 17.86 -25.28
CA PRO A 89 -36.02 18.50 -26.47
C PRO A 89 -34.51 18.68 -26.31
N ASN A 90 -33.75 18.49 -27.38
CA ASN A 90 -32.33 18.86 -27.42
C ASN A 90 -32.17 20.39 -27.39
N TYR A 91 -30.91 20.87 -27.41
CA TYR A 91 -30.60 22.30 -27.29
C TYR A 91 -31.25 23.25 -28.30
N ASP A 92 -31.59 22.78 -29.52
CA ASP A 92 -32.22 23.54 -30.62
C ASP A 92 -33.66 23.12 -30.89
N GLU A 93 -34.26 22.29 -30.08
CA GLU A 93 -35.63 21.74 -30.15
C GLU A 93 -35.95 20.99 -31.45
N THR A 94 -34.90 20.60 -32.24
CA THR A 94 -35.11 19.89 -33.51
C THR A 94 -35.24 18.39 -33.31
N ARG A 95 -34.76 17.88 -32.15
CA ARG A 95 -34.77 16.47 -31.80
C ARG A 95 -35.11 16.29 -30.31
N THR A 96 -35.28 15.06 -29.92
CA THR A 96 -35.45 14.70 -28.52
C THR A 96 -34.30 13.80 -28.06
N GLU A 97 -33.95 13.87 -26.78
CA GLU A 97 -32.95 13.06 -26.14
C GLU A 97 -33.50 12.47 -24.83
N PRO A 98 -33.07 11.26 -24.43
CA PRO A 98 -33.52 10.66 -23.17
C PRO A 98 -32.89 11.36 -21.98
N THR A 99 -33.65 11.55 -20.91
CA THR A 99 -33.13 12.12 -19.66
C THR A 99 -32.17 11.18 -18.94
N VAL A 100 -32.41 9.86 -19.06
CA VAL A 100 -31.58 8.77 -18.57
C VAL A 100 -31.71 7.57 -19.51
N PHE A 101 -30.79 6.62 -19.44
CA PHE A 101 -30.93 5.35 -20.15
C PHE A 101 -31.78 4.34 -19.37
N PRO A 102 -32.45 3.40 -20.05
CA PRO A 102 -33.12 2.27 -19.40
C PRO A 102 -32.17 1.38 -18.58
N SER A 103 -30.91 1.30 -18.99
CA SER A 103 -29.77 0.73 -18.26
C SER A 103 -30.01 -0.71 -17.80
N ALA A 104 -29.93 -1.68 -18.72
CA ALA A 104 -30.17 -3.08 -18.41
C ALA A 104 -29.18 -3.68 -17.41
N PHE A 105 -28.06 -3.00 -17.12
CA PHE A 105 -27.11 -3.38 -16.07
C PHE A 105 -26.64 -2.12 -15.28
N PRO A 106 -26.13 -2.27 -14.05
CA PRO A 106 -25.79 -1.16 -13.16
C PRO A 106 -24.43 -0.50 -13.54
N ASN A 107 -24.38 0.20 -14.67
CA ASN A 107 -23.15 0.75 -15.25
C ASN A 107 -22.39 1.67 -14.29
N LEU A 108 -23.07 2.46 -13.45
CA LEU A 108 -22.41 3.35 -12.49
C LEU A 108 -21.51 2.59 -11.50
N LEU A 109 -21.94 1.42 -11.04
CA LEU A 109 -21.14 0.59 -10.13
C LEU A 109 -20.12 -0.26 -10.89
N VAL A 110 -20.47 -0.76 -12.07
CA VAL A 110 -19.60 -1.65 -12.85
C VAL A 110 -18.40 -0.90 -13.41
N ASN A 111 -18.61 0.24 -14.06
CA ASN A 111 -17.53 1.01 -14.66
C ASN A 111 -17.03 2.17 -13.78
N GLY A 112 -17.79 2.52 -12.73
CA GLY A 112 -17.45 3.67 -11.91
C GLY A 112 -17.57 4.99 -12.66
N GLY A 113 -16.89 6.02 -12.12
CA GLY A 113 -16.81 7.33 -12.76
C GLY A 113 -16.10 8.35 -11.90
N THR A 114 -15.46 9.31 -12.54
CA THR A 114 -14.81 10.44 -11.89
C THR A 114 -15.34 11.74 -12.43
N GLY A 115 -15.48 12.74 -11.57
CA GLY A 115 -15.93 14.06 -11.98
C GLY A 115 -15.66 15.11 -10.93
N ILE A 116 -15.35 16.33 -11.40
CA ILE A 116 -15.07 17.48 -10.54
C ILE A 116 -16.06 18.58 -10.92
N ALA A 117 -16.83 19.03 -9.95
CA ALA A 117 -17.74 20.15 -10.06
C ALA A 117 -17.40 21.24 -9.02
N VAL A 118 -18.06 22.40 -9.12
CA VAL A 118 -17.88 23.45 -8.11
C VAL A 118 -18.44 23.00 -6.78
N GLY A 119 -17.56 22.90 -5.78
CA GLY A 119 -17.95 22.53 -4.40
C GLY A 119 -18.21 21.04 -4.16
N MET A 120 -18.08 20.16 -5.19
CA MET A 120 -18.24 18.72 -5.03
C MET A 120 -17.42 17.94 -6.04
N ALA A 121 -17.03 16.71 -5.67
CA ALA A 121 -16.35 15.78 -6.55
C ALA A 121 -16.92 14.37 -6.37
N THR A 122 -16.85 13.56 -7.42
CA THR A 122 -17.16 12.14 -7.37
C THR A 122 -15.98 11.32 -7.85
N ASN A 123 -15.76 10.17 -7.20
CA ASN A 123 -14.76 9.19 -7.61
C ASN A 123 -15.25 7.80 -7.21
N ILE A 124 -16.02 7.20 -8.11
CA ILE A 124 -16.63 5.89 -7.90
C ILE A 124 -15.74 4.84 -8.56
N PRO A 125 -15.20 3.85 -7.80
CA PRO A 125 -14.37 2.80 -8.38
C PRO A 125 -15.21 1.84 -9.22
N PRO A 126 -14.61 1.18 -10.23
CA PRO A 126 -15.24 0.09 -10.94
C PRO A 126 -15.38 -1.16 -10.06
N HIS A 127 -16.42 -1.97 -10.34
CA HIS A 127 -16.69 -3.22 -9.63
C HIS A 127 -16.98 -4.36 -10.61
N ASN A 128 -16.83 -5.59 -10.13
CA ASN A 128 -17.13 -6.78 -10.93
C ASN A 128 -18.63 -6.91 -11.23
N LEU A 129 -18.99 -7.12 -12.50
CA LEU A 129 -20.38 -7.21 -12.95
C LEU A 129 -21.15 -8.33 -12.24
N ARG A 130 -20.55 -9.53 -12.09
CA ARG A 130 -21.20 -10.67 -11.40
C ARG A 130 -21.50 -10.34 -9.94
N GLU A 131 -20.53 -9.78 -9.25
CA GLU A 131 -20.64 -9.44 -7.83
C GLU A 131 -21.71 -8.39 -7.58
N VAL A 132 -21.73 -7.33 -8.39
CA VAL A 132 -22.75 -6.26 -8.27
C VAL A 132 -24.15 -6.80 -8.56
N VAL A 133 -24.32 -7.59 -9.61
CA VAL A 133 -25.61 -8.17 -9.96
C VAL A 133 -26.10 -9.15 -8.89
N GLU A 134 -25.20 -9.96 -8.32
CA GLU A 134 -25.57 -10.85 -7.22
C GLU A 134 -25.95 -10.07 -5.96
N GLY A 135 -25.22 -9.01 -5.63
CA GLY A 135 -25.56 -8.11 -4.54
C GLY A 135 -26.94 -7.44 -4.72
N ILE A 136 -27.25 -6.99 -5.94
CA ILE A 136 -28.57 -6.44 -6.29
C ILE A 136 -29.65 -7.51 -6.16
N CYS A 137 -29.43 -8.73 -6.68
CA CYS A 137 -30.37 -9.84 -6.56
C CYS A 137 -30.65 -10.21 -5.10
N ALA A 138 -29.60 -10.23 -4.26
CA ALA A 138 -29.73 -10.48 -2.82
C ALA A 138 -30.58 -9.38 -2.13
N GLN A 139 -30.34 -8.11 -2.48
CA GLN A 139 -31.12 -7.00 -1.94
C GLN A 139 -32.55 -6.95 -2.45
N VAL A 140 -32.83 -7.45 -3.65
CA VAL A 140 -34.23 -7.66 -4.15
C VAL A 140 -34.95 -8.73 -3.34
N ASP A 141 -34.25 -9.81 -2.94
CA ASP A 141 -34.82 -10.88 -2.13
C ASP A 141 -35.03 -10.48 -0.67
N ASP A 142 -34.10 -9.69 -0.12
CA ASP A 142 -34.19 -9.13 1.23
C ASP A 142 -33.83 -7.62 1.20
N PRO A 143 -34.84 -6.72 1.16
CA PRO A 143 -34.62 -5.27 1.19
C PRO A 143 -33.92 -4.76 2.46
N GLU A 144 -34.00 -5.52 3.55
CA GLU A 144 -33.35 -5.16 4.83
C GLU A 144 -31.98 -5.83 5.01
N ILE A 145 -31.43 -6.46 3.97
CA ILE A 145 -30.11 -7.10 3.97
C ILE A 145 -29.05 -6.21 4.60
N THR A 146 -28.22 -6.77 5.45
CA THR A 146 -27.13 -6.04 6.12
C THR A 146 -25.96 -5.78 5.19
N LEU A 147 -25.12 -4.79 5.53
CA LEU A 147 -23.89 -4.53 4.77
C LEU A 147 -22.97 -5.75 4.75
N GLU A 148 -22.83 -6.45 5.88
CA GLU A 148 -21.97 -7.64 5.99
C GLU A 148 -22.43 -8.77 5.07
N GLU A 149 -23.72 -8.93 4.88
CA GLU A 149 -24.27 -9.90 3.94
C GLU A 149 -24.09 -9.45 2.49
N LEU A 150 -24.28 -8.15 2.19
CA LEU A 150 -23.98 -7.60 0.86
C LEU A 150 -22.50 -7.74 0.49
N MET A 151 -21.59 -7.58 1.44
CA MET A 151 -20.15 -7.76 1.22
C MET A 151 -19.72 -9.19 0.90
N LYS A 152 -20.57 -10.20 1.18
CA LYS A 152 -20.33 -11.58 0.72
C LYS A 152 -20.45 -11.68 -0.80
N HIS A 153 -21.27 -10.83 -1.42
CA HIS A 153 -21.48 -10.75 -2.86
C HIS A 153 -20.56 -9.72 -3.50
N VAL A 154 -20.55 -8.47 -2.99
CA VAL A 154 -19.70 -7.37 -3.49
C VAL A 154 -18.51 -7.20 -2.59
N LYS A 155 -17.37 -7.77 -3.00
CA LYS A 155 -16.14 -7.80 -2.18
C LYS A 155 -15.40 -6.46 -2.13
N GLY A 156 -15.62 -5.60 -3.13
CA GLY A 156 -14.97 -4.30 -3.27
C GLY A 156 -14.66 -3.97 -4.72
N PRO A 157 -13.83 -2.96 -4.99
CA PRO A 157 -13.47 -2.55 -6.34
C PRO A 157 -12.85 -3.69 -7.14
N ASP A 158 -13.02 -3.63 -8.45
CA ASP A 158 -12.40 -4.54 -9.42
C ASP A 158 -11.83 -3.70 -10.58
N PHE A 159 -10.57 -3.31 -10.41
CA PHE A 159 -9.91 -2.42 -11.38
C PHE A 159 -9.57 -3.17 -12.67
N PRO A 160 -9.74 -2.55 -13.85
CA PRO A 160 -9.38 -3.17 -15.13
C PRO A 160 -7.88 -3.48 -15.25
N THR A 161 -7.03 -2.80 -14.48
CA THR A 161 -5.58 -3.01 -14.41
C THR A 161 -5.15 -4.07 -13.40
N GLY A 162 -6.09 -4.76 -12.74
CA GLY A 162 -5.81 -5.79 -11.74
C GLY A 162 -5.34 -5.21 -10.42
N CYS A 163 -4.12 -5.54 -10.01
CA CYS A 163 -3.49 -5.10 -8.77
C CYS A 163 -4.05 -5.74 -7.49
N THR A 164 -3.46 -5.41 -6.36
CA THR A 164 -3.87 -5.91 -5.04
C THR A 164 -4.28 -4.76 -4.14
N ILE A 165 -5.45 -4.87 -3.51
CA ILE A 165 -5.91 -3.93 -2.49
C ILE A 165 -5.47 -4.47 -1.11
N TYR A 166 -4.83 -3.61 -0.33
CA TYR A 166 -4.34 -3.93 1.01
C TYR A 166 -5.27 -3.37 2.08
N GLY A 167 -5.77 -4.29 2.94
CA GLY A 167 -6.71 -3.97 4.01
C GLY A 167 -8.16 -3.86 3.55
N ASP A 168 -9.09 -4.16 4.44
CA ASP A 168 -10.54 -4.16 4.22
C ASP A 168 -11.26 -2.94 4.83
N ALA A 169 -10.62 -2.23 5.75
CA ALA A 169 -11.22 -1.11 6.48
C ALA A 169 -11.73 0.00 5.54
N GLY A 170 -10.92 0.39 4.55
CA GLY A 170 -11.32 1.40 3.57
C GLY A 170 -12.45 0.94 2.66
N ILE A 171 -12.48 -0.37 2.32
CA ILE A 171 -13.56 -0.98 1.54
C ILE A 171 -14.86 -0.95 2.34
N LYS A 172 -14.84 -1.45 3.58
CA LYS A 172 -16.01 -1.45 4.46
C LYS A 172 -16.54 -0.04 4.66
N GLN A 173 -15.64 0.92 4.90
CA GLN A 173 -15.99 2.32 5.12
C GLN A 173 -16.74 2.92 3.92
N TYR A 174 -16.24 2.76 2.67
CA TYR A 174 -16.93 3.38 1.53
C TYR A 174 -18.22 2.65 1.16
N LEU A 175 -18.30 1.34 1.32
CA LEU A 175 -19.54 0.59 1.08
C LEU A 175 -20.64 0.99 2.06
N GLU A 176 -20.28 1.37 3.29
CA GLU A 176 -21.21 1.82 4.33
C GLU A 176 -21.58 3.29 4.18
N THR A 177 -20.59 4.16 3.98
CA THR A 177 -20.78 5.63 4.08
C THR A 177 -20.73 6.36 2.75
N GLY A 178 -20.33 5.69 1.68
CA GLY A 178 -20.03 6.30 0.37
C GLY A 178 -18.67 7.00 0.31
N ARG A 179 -17.85 6.96 1.38
CA ARG A 179 -16.51 7.54 1.41
C ARG A 179 -15.53 6.58 2.06
N GLY A 180 -14.33 6.47 1.49
CA GLY A 180 -13.25 5.67 2.04
C GLY A 180 -11.97 5.88 1.28
N SER A 181 -10.89 5.28 1.76
CA SER A 181 -9.60 5.28 1.08
C SER A 181 -8.97 3.90 1.23
N MET A 182 -8.37 3.41 0.17
CA MET A 182 -7.70 2.11 0.15
C MET A 182 -6.34 2.20 -0.51
N LYS A 183 -5.41 1.36 -0.07
CA LYS A 183 -4.09 1.22 -0.69
C LYS A 183 -4.17 0.19 -1.82
N VAL A 184 -3.69 0.56 -2.99
CA VAL A 184 -3.62 -0.31 -4.17
C VAL A 184 -2.17 -0.46 -4.56
N ARG A 185 -1.66 -1.69 -4.62
CA ARG A 185 -0.32 -2.03 -5.06
C ARG A 185 -0.34 -2.74 -6.39
N GLY A 186 0.55 -2.34 -7.28
CA GLY A 186 0.87 -3.08 -8.49
C GLY A 186 1.53 -4.42 -8.17
N LYS A 187 1.44 -5.37 -9.08
CA LYS A 187 2.09 -6.67 -8.92
C LYS A 187 3.52 -6.62 -9.42
N ALA A 188 4.45 -7.03 -8.55
CA ALA A 188 5.86 -7.17 -8.86
C ALA A 188 6.34 -8.57 -8.44
N GLY A 189 6.94 -9.30 -9.37
CA GLY A 189 7.51 -10.62 -9.16
C GLY A 189 9.03 -10.61 -9.28
N ILE A 190 9.68 -11.66 -8.78
CA ILE A 190 11.12 -11.86 -8.89
C ILE A 190 11.35 -12.98 -9.91
N GLU A 191 12.21 -12.74 -10.88
CA GLU A 191 12.63 -13.72 -11.88
C GLU A 191 14.15 -13.90 -11.85
N GLU A 192 14.61 -15.16 -11.94
CA GLU A 192 16.03 -15.46 -12.04
C GLU A 192 16.52 -15.33 -13.49
N LEU A 193 17.66 -14.68 -13.67
CA LEU A 193 18.35 -14.56 -14.95
C LEU A 193 19.52 -15.54 -15.04
N LYS A 194 19.99 -15.82 -16.27
CA LYS A 194 21.17 -16.63 -16.51
C LYS A 194 22.39 -16.07 -15.77
N GLY A 195 23.07 -16.91 -14.99
CA GLY A 195 24.28 -16.56 -14.24
C GLY A 195 24.04 -16.13 -12.80
N GLY A 196 22.88 -16.43 -12.20
CA GLY A 196 22.58 -16.17 -10.80
C GLY A 196 22.31 -14.69 -10.50
N LYS A 197 21.87 -13.93 -11.50
CA LYS A 197 21.31 -12.60 -11.33
C LYS A 197 19.79 -12.68 -11.20
N GLU A 198 19.20 -11.73 -10.52
CA GLU A 198 17.76 -11.61 -10.37
C GLU A 198 17.26 -10.31 -11.02
N GLN A 199 16.01 -10.32 -11.45
CA GLN A 199 15.30 -9.13 -11.89
C GLN A 199 13.92 -9.06 -11.24
N ILE A 200 13.46 -7.85 -11.00
CA ILE A 200 12.08 -7.57 -10.60
C ILE A 200 11.28 -7.30 -11.86
N VAL A 201 10.14 -7.96 -12.00
CA VAL A 201 9.24 -7.77 -13.14
C VAL A 201 7.91 -7.23 -12.60
N ILE A 202 7.56 -6.01 -13.02
CA ILE A 202 6.26 -5.40 -12.73
C ILE A 202 5.29 -5.84 -13.83
N THR A 203 4.21 -6.53 -13.45
CA THR A 203 3.19 -7.06 -14.36
C THR A 203 1.86 -6.31 -14.31
N GLU A 204 1.58 -5.62 -13.21
CA GLU A 204 0.37 -4.82 -13.05
C GLU A 204 0.71 -3.50 -12.37
N ILE A 205 0.09 -2.41 -12.83
CA ILE A 205 0.25 -1.06 -12.27
C ILE A 205 -1.10 -0.54 -11.75
N PRO A 206 -1.13 0.26 -10.67
CA PRO A 206 -2.37 0.76 -10.11
C PRO A 206 -3.21 1.54 -11.11
N TYR A 207 -4.53 1.46 -10.94
CA TYR A 207 -5.50 2.13 -11.77
C TYR A 207 -5.26 3.64 -11.85
N ASN A 208 -5.37 4.21 -13.04
CA ASN A 208 -5.06 5.61 -13.36
C ASN A 208 -3.57 6.01 -13.19
N VAL A 209 -2.65 5.09 -13.06
CA VAL A 209 -1.21 5.35 -13.10
C VAL A 209 -0.68 5.21 -14.53
N ASN A 210 0.04 6.22 -15.00
CA ASN A 210 0.71 6.20 -16.30
C ASN A 210 2.02 5.39 -16.19
N ARG A 211 2.19 4.38 -17.05
CA ARG A 211 3.35 3.48 -17.05
C ARG A 211 4.66 4.20 -17.37
N ALA A 212 4.69 5.05 -18.39
CA ALA A 212 5.89 5.77 -18.76
C ALA A 212 6.39 6.69 -17.64
N THR A 213 5.49 7.44 -17.01
CA THR A 213 5.79 8.30 -15.86
C THR A 213 6.30 7.48 -14.66
N LEU A 214 5.75 6.29 -14.43
CA LEU A 214 6.21 5.39 -13.38
C LEU A 214 7.65 4.92 -13.64
N VAL A 215 7.96 4.46 -14.86
CA VAL A 215 9.29 4.00 -15.26
C VAL A 215 10.31 5.14 -15.19
N GLU A 216 9.95 6.35 -15.65
CA GLU A 216 10.79 7.54 -15.55
C GLU A 216 11.09 7.88 -14.08
N ARG A 217 10.08 7.81 -13.20
CA ARG A 217 10.27 8.05 -11.77
C ARG A 217 11.20 7.02 -11.13
N ILE A 218 11.07 5.75 -11.49
CA ILE A 218 11.99 4.69 -11.03
C ILE A 218 13.43 5.01 -11.48
N ALA A 219 13.62 5.38 -12.74
CA ALA A 219 14.94 5.72 -13.26
C ALA A 219 15.57 6.93 -12.54
N GLN A 220 14.78 7.96 -12.22
CA GLN A 220 15.24 9.10 -11.41
C GLN A 220 15.71 8.64 -10.02
N LEU A 221 14.94 7.84 -9.31
CA LEU A 221 15.29 7.35 -7.97
C LEU A 221 16.56 6.49 -7.97
N VAL A 222 16.80 5.73 -9.04
CA VAL A 222 18.04 4.97 -9.23
C VAL A 222 19.23 5.91 -9.48
N ASN A 223 19.07 6.93 -10.32
CA ASN A 223 20.12 7.93 -10.59
C ASN A 223 20.46 8.75 -9.33
N ASP A 224 19.46 9.12 -8.53
CA ASP A 224 19.60 9.84 -7.27
C ASP A 224 20.13 8.94 -6.13
N LYS A 225 20.35 7.64 -6.40
CA LYS A 225 20.78 6.63 -5.42
C LYS A 225 19.82 6.43 -4.23
N THR A 226 18.59 6.86 -4.36
CA THR A 226 17.53 6.58 -3.38
C THR A 226 17.17 5.09 -3.41
N ILE A 227 17.14 4.50 -4.61
CA ILE A 227 17.07 3.05 -4.81
C ILE A 227 18.43 2.61 -5.34
N SER A 228 19.17 1.87 -4.51
CA SER A 228 20.45 1.24 -4.88
C SER A 228 20.19 -0.13 -5.53
N ASP A 229 21.24 -0.78 -6.01
CA ASP A 229 21.23 -2.19 -6.44
C ASP A 229 20.48 -2.51 -7.74
N VAL A 230 20.04 -1.51 -8.48
CA VAL A 230 19.54 -1.63 -9.85
C VAL A 230 20.68 -1.45 -10.84
N THR A 231 20.72 -2.32 -11.87
CA THR A 231 21.71 -2.27 -12.97
C THR A 231 21.10 -1.69 -14.24
N ALA A 232 19.88 -2.07 -14.58
CA ALA A 232 19.17 -1.62 -15.78
C ALA A 232 17.66 -1.66 -15.57
N ILE A 233 16.94 -0.83 -16.31
CA ILE A 233 15.48 -0.80 -16.36
C ILE A 233 15.09 -0.95 -17.82
N ARG A 234 14.20 -1.89 -18.15
CA ARG A 234 13.67 -2.10 -19.48
C ARG A 234 12.16 -2.19 -19.44
N ASP A 235 11.51 -1.47 -20.31
CA ASP A 235 10.09 -1.68 -20.62
C ASP A 235 9.98 -2.69 -21.77
N GLU A 236 9.52 -3.88 -21.46
CA GLU A 236 9.32 -4.99 -22.37
C GLU A 236 7.82 -5.24 -22.64
N SER A 237 7.00 -4.26 -22.32
CA SER A 237 5.55 -4.38 -22.39
C SER A 237 5.06 -4.40 -23.84
N ASP A 238 4.06 -5.20 -24.05
CA ASP A 238 3.23 -5.24 -25.26
C ASP A 238 1.77 -4.84 -24.89
N GLU A 239 0.79 -5.68 -25.18
CA GLU A 239 -0.57 -5.55 -24.68
C GLU A 239 -0.64 -5.76 -23.16
N ASN A 240 0.35 -6.49 -22.60
CA ASN A 240 0.51 -6.75 -21.18
C ASN A 240 1.67 -5.92 -20.62
N THR A 241 1.49 -5.39 -19.44
CA THR A 241 2.55 -4.66 -18.73
C THR A 241 3.66 -5.61 -18.33
N ARG A 242 4.90 -5.30 -18.73
CA ARG A 242 6.11 -6.01 -18.33
C ARG A 242 7.29 -5.04 -18.22
N VAL A 243 7.50 -4.48 -17.04
CA VAL A 243 8.66 -3.63 -16.77
C VAL A 243 9.68 -4.43 -15.98
N ALA A 244 10.84 -4.71 -16.59
CA ALA A 244 11.93 -5.49 -16.03
C ALA A 244 12.99 -4.56 -15.41
N ILE A 245 13.33 -4.80 -14.14
CA ILE A 245 14.33 -4.07 -13.37
C ILE A 245 15.43 -5.05 -12.99
N GLU A 246 16.56 -5.01 -13.68
CA GLU A 246 17.71 -5.88 -13.42
C GLU A 246 18.44 -5.45 -12.15
N LEU A 247 18.73 -6.39 -11.28
CA LEU A 247 19.44 -6.18 -10.02
C LEU A 247 20.94 -6.49 -10.13
N LYS A 248 21.73 -5.93 -9.22
CA LYS A 248 23.10 -6.35 -9.00
C LYS A 248 23.11 -7.77 -8.39
N ARG A 249 24.24 -8.47 -8.52
CA ARG A 249 24.36 -9.89 -8.11
C ARG A 249 24.05 -10.12 -6.62
N ASP A 250 24.41 -9.17 -5.75
CA ASP A 250 24.28 -9.29 -4.29
C ASP A 250 23.13 -8.43 -3.74
N ALA A 251 22.20 -8.01 -4.61
CA ALA A 251 21.04 -7.22 -4.22
C ALA A 251 19.98 -8.08 -3.53
N ASN A 252 19.27 -7.50 -2.58
CA ASN A 252 18.07 -8.13 -2.03
C ASN A 252 16.83 -7.63 -2.78
N PRO A 253 16.15 -8.47 -3.59
CA PRO A 253 15.01 -8.03 -4.39
C PRO A 253 13.85 -7.51 -3.55
N LYS A 254 13.59 -8.08 -2.37
CA LYS A 254 12.49 -7.67 -1.49
C LYS A 254 12.68 -6.22 -1.01
N VAL A 255 13.92 -5.84 -0.67
CA VAL A 255 14.25 -4.46 -0.25
C VAL A 255 14.03 -3.48 -1.40
N VAL A 256 14.42 -3.85 -2.61
CA VAL A 256 14.20 -3.00 -3.80
C VAL A 256 12.71 -2.87 -4.09
N ILE A 257 11.92 -3.95 -4.04
CA ILE A 257 10.46 -3.92 -4.21
C ILE A 257 9.81 -3.00 -3.17
N ASN A 258 10.19 -3.10 -1.90
CA ASN A 258 9.67 -2.26 -0.85
C ASN A 258 10.00 -0.77 -1.08
N ASN A 259 11.21 -0.47 -1.55
CA ASN A 259 11.57 0.89 -1.95
C ASN A 259 10.76 1.40 -3.15
N LEU A 260 10.45 0.53 -4.12
CA LEU A 260 9.58 0.88 -5.24
C LEU A 260 8.18 1.25 -4.75
N TYR A 261 7.58 0.45 -3.87
CA TYR A 261 6.27 0.77 -3.28
C TYR A 261 6.28 2.08 -2.49
N LYS A 262 7.33 2.33 -1.70
CA LYS A 262 7.41 3.52 -0.86
C LYS A 262 7.62 4.83 -1.63
N HIS A 263 8.40 4.81 -2.71
CA HIS A 263 8.88 6.01 -3.39
C HIS A 263 8.26 6.26 -4.77
N THR A 264 7.39 5.36 -5.24
CA THR A 264 6.76 5.46 -6.57
C THR A 264 5.25 5.24 -6.50
N ALA A 265 4.57 5.52 -7.61
CA ALA A 265 3.14 5.25 -7.75
C ALA A 265 2.80 3.75 -7.94
N LEU A 266 3.78 2.84 -7.79
CA LEU A 266 3.52 1.40 -7.76
C LEU A 266 2.65 1.00 -6.55
N GLU A 267 2.70 1.75 -5.46
CA GLU A 267 1.67 1.81 -4.42
C GLU A 267 1.00 3.18 -4.48
N SER A 268 -0.32 3.19 -4.56
CA SER A 268 -1.12 4.42 -4.58
C SER A 268 -2.33 4.31 -3.66
N SER A 269 -2.81 5.45 -3.18
CA SER A 269 -4.06 5.52 -2.43
C SER A 269 -5.20 5.87 -3.36
N PHE A 270 -6.27 5.05 -3.38
CA PHE A 270 -7.50 5.35 -4.10
C PHE A 270 -8.56 5.88 -3.12
N ALA A 271 -8.88 7.16 -3.23
CA ALA A 271 -9.92 7.80 -2.42
C ALA A 271 -11.28 7.64 -3.12
N VAL A 272 -12.25 7.04 -2.43
CA VAL A 272 -13.61 6.82 -2.93
C VAL A 272 -14.54 7.92 -2.46
N ILE A 273 -15.34 8.46 -3.37
CA ILE A 273 -16.44 9.39 -3.11
C ILE A 273 -17.60 8.98 -4.02
N MET A 274 -18.57 8.25 -3.47
CA MET A 274 -19.73 7.75 -4.21
C MET A 274 -20.84 8.80 -4.28
N LEU A 275 -20.51 9.98 -4.81
CA LEU A 275 -21.47 11.06 -5.01
C LEU A 275 -22.14 10.90 -6.37
N ALA A 276 -23.46 10.80 -6.39
CA ALA A 276 -24.25 10.73 -7.62
C ALA A 276 -25.49 11.63 -7.53
N ILE A 277 -26.10 11.91 -8.68
CA ILE A 277 -27.35 12.66 -8.74
C ILE A 277 -28.50 11.66 -8.66
N HIS A 278 -29.31 11.75 -7.62
CA HIS A 278 -30.49 10.93 -7.41
C HIS A 278 -31.72 11.83 -7.28
N HIS A 279 -32.73 11.64 -8.14
CA HIS A 279 -33.89 12.52 -8.24
C HIS A 279 -33.54 14.02 -8.36
N GLY A 280 -32.56 14.32 -9.19
CA GLY A 280 -32.13 15.72 -9.47
C GLY A 280 -31.30 16.37 -8.35
N ARG A 281 -30.92 15.63 -7.30
CA ARG A 281 -30.13 16.15 -6.16
C ARG A 281 -28.85 15.32 -5.97
N PRO A 282 -27.71 15.97 -5.67
CA PRO A 282 -26.49 15.25 -5.32
C PRO A 282 -26.68 14.52 -3.99
N LYS A 283 -26.39 13.23 -3.99
CA LYS A 283 -26.46 12.35 -2.80
C LYS A 283 -25.19 11.52 -2.72
N LEU A 284 -24.62 11.44 -1.54
CA LEU A 284 -23.57 10.46 -1.23
C LEU A 284 -24.27 9.11 -0.97
N LEU A 285 -23.90 8.10 -1.74
CA LEU A 285 -24.58 6.80 -1.74
C LEU A 285 -23.71 5.76 -1.03
N SER A 286 -24.31 5.00 -0.12
CA SER A 286 -23.76 3.70 0.30
C SER A 286 -23.97 2.66 -0.80
N LEU A 287 -23.41 1.44 -0.66
CA LEU A 287 -23.69 0.34 -1.58
C LEU A 287 -25.19 0.01 -1.58
N LYS A 288 -25.82 -0.06 -0.41
CA LYS A 288 -27.24 -0.34 -0.25
C LYS A 288 -28.11 0.73 -0.94
N ASP A 289 -27.74 2.02 -0.79
CA ASP A 289 -28.44 3.12 -1.48
C ASP A 289 -28.28 3.05 -3.00
N ALA A 290 -27.08 2.76 -3.50
CA ALA A 290 -26.84 2.67 -4.94
C ALA A 290 -27.61 1.51 -5.59
N ASN A 291 -27.62 0.35 -4.92
CA ASN A 291 -28.42 -0.78 -5.35
C ASN A 291 -29.93 -0.47 -5.32
N ALA A 292 -30.43 0.16 -4.25
CA ALA A 292 -31.84 0.54 -4.11
C ALA A 292 -32.28 1.50 -5.22
N ALA A 293 -31.44 2.52 -5.52
CA ALA A 293 -31.72 3.46 -6.61
C ALA A 293 -31.75 2.77 -7.97
N TYR A 294 -30.86 1.81 -8.21
CA TYR A 294 -30.88 1.03 -9.45
C TYR A 294 -32.13 0.11 -9.54
N ILE A 295 -32.50 -0.58 -8.45
CA ILE A 295 -33.69 -1.43 -8.39
C ILE A 295 -34.95 -0.60 -8.66
N GLU A 296 -35.09 0.57 -8.05
CA GLU A 296 -36.18 1.52 -8.26
C GLU A 296 -36.28 1.91 -9.75
N HIS A 297 -35.17 2.29 -10.35
CA HIS A 297 -35.12 2.64 -11.77
C HIS A 297 -35.52 1.47 -12.67
N ARG A 298 -34.98 0.27 -12.46
CA ARG A 298 -35.34 -0.91 -13.26
C ARG A 298 -36.78 -1.31 -13.08
N ARG A 299 -37.33 -1.18 -11.87
CA ARG A 299 -38.77 -1.40 -11.62
C ARG A 299 -39.62 -0.47 -12.47
N GLU A 300 -39.30 0.82 -12.53
CA GLU A 300 -40.00 1.78 -13.37
C GLU A 300 -39.88 1.44 -14.86
N VAL A 301 -38.69 1.11 -15.33
CA VAL A 301 -38.47 0.69 -16.72
C VAL A 301 -39.30 -0.52 -17.10
N VAL A 302 -39.31 -1.58 -16.28
CA VAL A 302 -40.08 -2.78 -16.55
C VAL A 302 -41.61 -2.51 -16.55
N LEU A 303 -42.09 -1.69 -15.60
CA LEU A 303 -43.51 -1.30 -15.56
C LEU A 303 -43.90 -0.48 -16.79
N ARG A 304 -43.10 0.49 -17.19
CA ARG A 304 -43.37 1.34 -18.36
C ARG A 304 -43.31 0.51 -19.64
N ARG A 305 -42.30 -0.33 -19.83
CA ARG A 305 -42.23 -1.31 -20.92
C ARG A 305 -43.46 -2.19 -21.00
N THR A 306 -43.87 -2.78 -19.89
CA THR A 306 -45.02 -3.67 -19.83
C THR A 306 -46.32 -2.93 -20.18
N ARG A 307 -46.50 -1.68 -19.75
CA ARG A 307 -47.66 -0.85 -20.14
C ARG A 307 -47.65 -0.54 -21.62
N PHE A 308 -46.51 -0.24 -22.20
CA PHE A 308 -46.35 0.01 -23.62
C PHE A 308 -46.69 -1.24 -24.45
N GLU A 309 -46.16 -2.39 -24.07
CA GLU A 309 -46.41 -3.68 -24.73
C GLU A 309 -47.85 -4.07 -24.59
N LEU A 310 -48.46 -3.87 -23.41
CA LEU A 310 -49.88 -4.10 -23.18
C LEU A 310 -50.77 -3.25 -24.08
N ARG A 311 -50.51 -1.93 -24.15
CA ARG A 311 -51.25 -1.02 -25.03
C ARG A 311 -51.17 -1.48 -26.49
N ARG A 312 -49.97 -1.78 -26.99
CA ARG A 312 -49.81 -2.31 -28.36
C ARG A 312 -50.49 -3.65 -28.61
N ALA A 313 -50.41 -4.55 -27.63
CA ALA A 313 -51.09 -5.82 -27.71
C ALA A 313 -52.61 -5.66 -27.71
N GLU A 314 -53.13 -4.73 -26.92
CA GLU A 314 -54.56 -4.44 -26.90
C GLU A 314 -55.04 -3.79 -28.20
N GLU A 315 -54.31 -2.84 -28.78
CA GLU A 315 -54.58 -2.21 -30.08
C GLU A 315 -54.56 -3.25 -31.22
N ARG A 316 -53.56 -4.16 -31.20
CA ARG A 316 -53.51 -5.25 -32.19
C ARG A 316 -54.67 -6.26 -32.04
N ALA A 317 -54.97 -6.64 -30.79
CA ALA A 317 -56.09 -7.52 -30.52
C ALA A 317 -57.44 -6.90 -30.94
N GLU A 318 -57.61 -5.60 -30.73
CA GLU A 318 -58.76 -4.85 -31.20
C GLU A 318 -58.91 -4.91 -32.73
N THR A 319 -57.81 -4.76 -33.46
CA THR A 319 -57.78 -4.91 -34.92
C THR A 319 -58.20 -6.31 -35.35
N LEU A 320 -57.63 -7.36 -34.70
CA LEU A 320 -57.96 -8.76 -35.04
C LEU A 320 -59.39 -9.14 -34.68
N GLU A 321 -59.94 -8.59 -33.60
CA GLU A 321 -61.38 -8.74 -33.25
C GLU A 321 -62.26 -8.18 -34.38
N GLY A 322 -61.94 -6.98 -34.86
CA GLY A 322 -62.62 -6.38 -36.01
C GLY A 322 -62.59 -7.28 -37.28
N TYR A 323 -61.41 -7.83 -37.56
CA TYR A 323 -61.24 -8.75 -38.71
C TYR A 323 -62.04 -10.04 -38.56
N LEU A 324 -62.04 -10.70 -37.38
CA LEU A 324 -62.76 -11.93 -37.15
C LEU A 324 -64.28 -11.73 -37.27
N ILE A 325 -64.77 -10.58 -36.75
CA ILE A 325 -66.16 -10.23 -36.86
C ILE A 325 -66.55 -9.92 -38.30
N ALA A 326 -65.72 -9.18 -39.03
CA ALA A 326 -65.92 -8.85 -40.40
C ALA A 326 -65.90 -10.06 -41.34
N LEU A 327 -64.97 -10.99 -41.16
CA LEU A 327 -64.82 -12.23 -41.94
C LEU A 327 -66.00 -13.20 -41.70
N ALA A 328 -66.61 -13.22 -40.52
CA ALA A 328 -67.76 -14.03 -40.19
C ALA A 328 -69.04 -13.45 -40.78
N ASN A 329 -69.02 -12.14 -41.15
CA ASN A 329 -70.21 -11.46 -41.74
C ASN A 329 -69.87 -10.80 -43.09
N LEU A 330 -69.03 -11.46 -43.86
CA LEU A 330 -68.34 -10.89 -45.05
C LEU A 330 -69.38 -10.38 -46.09
N ASP A 331 -70.36 -11.10 -46.39
CA ASP A 331 -71.38 -10.71 -47.43
C ASP A 331 -72.10 -9.40 -47.10
N GLU A 332 -72.36 -9.17 -45.79
CA GLU A 332 -73.03 -7.94 -45.37
C GLU A 332 -72.14 -6.75 -45.47
N PHE A 333 -70.87 -6.91 -45.07
CA PHE A 333 -69.84 -5.79 -45.16
C PHE A 333 -69.51 -5.49 -46.61
N ILE A 334 -69.36 -6.49 -47.48
CA ILE A 334 -69.18 -6.23 -48.89
C ILE A 334 -70.32 -5.42 -49.43
N ARG A 335 -71.55 -5.73 -49.02
CA ARG A 335 -72.75 -4.98 -49.45
C ARG A 335 -72.67 -3.52 -48.95
N ILE A 336 -72.39 -3.31 -47.61
CA ILE A 336 -72.32 -1.96 -47.06
C ILE A 336 -71.24 -1.13 -47.77
N ILE A 337 -70.06 -1.68 -48.06
CA ILE A 337 -69.01 -1.01 -48.74
C ILE A 337 -69.38 -0.64 -50.18
N ARG A 338 -70.03 -1.56 -50.91
CA ARG A 338 -70.44 -1.36 -52.30
C ARG A 338 -71.55 -0.29 -52.46
N GLU A 339 -72.40 -0.24 -51.45
CA GLU A 339 -73.55 0.70 -51.41
C GLU A 339 -73.18 2.09 -50.91
N SER A 340 -71.95 2.29 -50.51
CA SER A 340 -71.42 3.57 -50.00
C SER A 340 -70.74 4.34 -51.11
N ALA A 341 -71.02 5.65 -51.21
CA ALA A 341 -70.43 6.51 -52.23
C ALA A 341 -68.96 6.82 -52.06
N ASN A 342 -68.48 6.74 -50.83
CA ASN A 342 -67.06 6.97 -50.48
C ASN A 342 -66.68 6.27 -49.20
N ARG A 343 -65.35 6.32 -48.86
CA ARG A 343 -64.78 5.69 -47.68
C ARG A 343 -65.41 6.19 -46.37
N ASP A 344 -65.68 7.48 -46.27
CA ASP A 344 -66.20 8.08 -45.03
C ASP A 344 -67.66 7.62 -44.78
N GLU A 345 -68.48 7.54 -45.80
CA GLU A 345 -69.83 6.97 -45.69
C GLU A 345 -69.81 5.50 -45.32
N ALA A 346 -68.91 4.70 -45.89
CA ALA A 346 -68.70 3.30 -45.50
C ALA A 346 -68.29 3.16 -44.04
N ARG A 347 -67.39 4.04 -43.56
CA ARG A 347 -66.97 4.10 -42.17
C ARG A 347 -68.16 4.38 -41.23
N VAL A 348 -68.99 5.38 -41.53
CA VAL A 348 -70.13 5.74 -40.71
C VAL A 348 -71.16 4.57 -40.65
N LYS A 349 -71.41 3.92 -41.78
CA LYS A 349 -72.31 2.75 -41.82
C LYS A 349 -71.77 1.56 -41.03
N LEU A 350 -70.47 1.29 -41.09
CA LEU A 350 -69.81 0.26 -40.30
C LEU A 350 -69.83 0.55 -38.79
N LEU A 351 -69.66 1.79 -38.37
CA LEU A 351 -69.80 2.21 -36.98
C LEU A 351 -71.22 2.09 -36.45
N ALA A 352 -72.24 2.32 -37.29
CA ALA A 352 -73.61 2.19 -36.93
C ALA A 352 -74.14 0.73 -36.91
N PHE A 353 -73.33 -0.24 -37.38
CA PHE A 353 -73.73 -1.63 -37.44
C PHE A 353 -73.52 -2.31 -36.07
N GLU A 354 -74.61 -2.85 -35.56
CA GLU A 354 -74.61 -3.45 -34.19
C GLU A 354 -74.75 -4.98 -34.27
N PHE A 355 -73.96 -5.63 -33.42
CA PHE A 355 -74.04 -7.12 -33.26
C PHE A 355 -74.58 -7.51 -31.90
N THR A 356 -75.34 -8.57 -31.85
CA THR A 356 -75.71 -9.16 -30.57
C THR A 356 -74.45 -9.84 -29.94
N ARG A 357 -74.38 -9.88 -28.62
CA ARG A 357 -73.28 -10.56 -27.90
C ARG A 357 -73.08 -12.01 -28.39
N LYS A 358 -74.14 -12.75 -28.60
CA LYS A 358 -74.11 -14.13 -29.12
C LYS A 358 -73.51 -14.24 -30.53
N GLN A 359 -73.74 -13.27 -31.40
CA GLN A 359 -73.11 -13.23 -32.72
C GLN A 359 -71.62 -13.04 -32.64
N VAL A 360 -71.16 -12.13 -31.76
CA VAL A 360 -69.74 -11.88 -31.57
C VAL A 360 -69.03 -13.10 -30.94
N GLU A 361 -69.64 -13.73 -29.91
CA GLU A 361 -69.06 -14.89 -29.25
C GLU A 361 -68.90 -16.08 -30.20
N LYS A 362 -69.84 -16.29 -31.15
CA LYS A 362 -69.77 -17.33 -32.19
C LYS A 362 -68.57 -17.13 -33.13
N THR A 363 -67.97 -15.95 -33.24
CA THR A 363 -66.76 -15.68 -34.06
C THR A 363 -65.51 -16.06 -33.35
N GLY A 364 -65.59 -16.52 -32.08
CA GLY A 364 -64.41 -16.82 -31.26
C GLY A 364 -63.82 -15.58 -30.57
N VAL A 365 -64.40 -14.39 -30.72
CA VAL A 365 -63.97 -13.13 -30.08
C VAL A 365 -64.49 -13.04 -28.66
N LEU A 366 -63.57 -12.74 -27.71
CA LEU A 366 -63.91 -12.46 -26.32
C LEU A 366 -64.14 -10.94 -26.14
N ILE A 367 -65.38 -10.58 -25.71
CA ILE A 367 -65.64 -9.15 -25.41
C ILE A 367 -64.98 -8.79 -24.14
N ARG A 368 -63.83 -8.05 -24.24
CA ARG A 368 -62.94 -7.71 -23.15
C ARG A 368 -63.36 -6.48 -22.34
N SER A 369 -64.24 -5.67 -22.84
CA SER A 369 -64.76 -4.49 -22.18
C SER A 369 -66.23 -4.31 -22.40
N GLU A 370 -67.01 -4.23 -21.32
CA GLU A 370 -68.41 -3.89 -21.38
C GLU A 370 -68.72 -2.51 -21.92
N ALA A 371 -67.72 -1.59 -21.90
CA ALA A 371 -67.77 -0.26 -22.50
C ALA A 371 -68.02 -0.28 -24.02
N ARG A 372 -67.80 -1.41 -24.68
CA ARG A 372 -68.06 -1.61 -26.11
C ARG A 372 -69.48 -2.16 -26.40
N LEU A 373 -70.23 -2.42 -25.36
CA LEU A 373 -71.63 -2.84 -25.46
C LEU A 373 -72.53 -1.61 -25.26
N VAL A 374 -73.06 -1.08 -26.32
CA VAL A 374 -74.10 -0.03 -26.25
C VAL A 374 -75.41 -0.77 -26.15
N GLU A 375 -76.21 -0.60 -25.05
CA GLU A 375 -77.43 -1.29 -24.78
C GLU A 375 -77.39 -2.84 -24.96
N GLY A 376 -76.24 -3.46 -24.62
CA GLY A 376 -75.98 -4.89 -24.73
C GLY A 376 -75.58 -5.35 -26.15
N ARG A 377 -75.37 -4.44 -27.07
CA ARG A 377 -74.97 -4.71 -28.47
C ARG A 377 -73.58 -4.27 -28.69
N TYR A 378 -72.78 -5.01 -29.44
CA TYR A 378 -71.35 -4.65 -29.81
C TYR A 378 -71.38 -3.84 -31.08
N ALA A 379 -70.64 -2.69 -31.05
CA ALA A 379 -70.39 -1.84 -32.20
C ALA A 379 -68.87 -1.73 -32.45
N PHE A 380 -68.46 -1.58 -33.70
CA PHE A 380 -67.05 -1.36 -34.02
C PHE A 380 -66.53 -0.03 -33.46
N SER A 381 -65.31 0.00 -33.09
CA SER A 381 -64.61 1.25 -32.87
C SER A 381 -64.20 1.93 -34.19
N GLU A 382 -63.91 3.22 -34.13
CA GLU A 382 -63.39 3.95 -35.29
C GLU A 382 -62.10 3.33 -35.85
N HIS A 383 -61.24 2.83 -34.95
CA HIS A 383 -60.03 2.11 -35.32
C HIS A 383 -60.35 0.80 -36.07
N GLN A 384 -61.28 -0.02 -35.57
CA GLN A 384 -61.68 -1.24 -36.22
C GLN A 384 -62.32 -1.00 -37.58
N ALA A 385 -63.21 0.02 -37.69
CA ALA A 385 -63.87 0.35 -38.96
C ALA A 385 -62.84 0.77 -40.00
N ASN A 386 -61.84 1.62 -39.66
CA ASN A 386 -60.78 2.00 -40.57
C ASN A 386 -59.92 0.78 -40.97
N GLN A 387 -59.55 -0.12 -40.06
CA GLN A 387 -58.76 -1.30 -40.36
C GLN A 387 -59.53 -2.30 -41.27
N ILE A 388 -60.82 -2.43 -41.07
CA ILE A 388 -61.66 -3.23 -41.95
C ILE A 388 -61.73 -2.69 -43.38
N LEU A 389 -61.83 -1.39 -43.52
CA LEU A 389 -61.77 -0.72 -44.84
C LEU A 389 -60.42 -0.81 -45.56
N ASP A 390 -59.37 -1.07 -44.81
CA ASP A 390 -57.99 -1.26 -45.33
C ASP A 390 -57.65 -2.74 -45.59
N LEU A 391 -58.61 -3.70 -45.34
CA LEU A 391 -58.42 -5.13 -45.58
C LEU A 391 -58.14 -5.40 -47.07
N ARG A 392 -57.12 -6.20 -47.32
CA ARG A 392 -56.74 -6.63 -48.66
C ARG A 392 -57.50 -7.91 -49.04
N LEU A 393 -57.87 -8.08 -50.28
CA LEU A 393 -58.63 -9.20 -50.78
C LEU A 393 -58.08 -10.59 -50.45
N TYR A 394 -56.76 -10.74 -50.45
CA TYR A 394 -56.13 -12.03 -50.10
C TYR A 394 -56.36 -12.40 -48.63
N GLN A 395 -56.57 -11.45 -47.72
CA GLN A 395 -56.80 -11.65 -46.30
C GLN A 395 -58.21 -12.24 -46.01
N LEU A 396 -59.04 -12.26 -47.03
CA LEU A 396 -60.36 -12.80 -46.93
C LEU A 396 -60.43 -14.38 -47.14
N THR A 397 -59.29 -15.01 -47.40
CA THR A 397 -59.16 -16.45 -47.57
C THR A 397 -59.32 -17.25 -46.26
N GLY A 398 -59.84 -18.49 -46.32
CA GLY A 398 -59.96 -19.30 -45.12
C GLY A 398 -58.68 -19.59 -44.40
N MET A 399 -57.57 -19.79 -45.13
CA MET A 399 -56.20 -19.95 -44.49
C MET A 399 -55.75 -18.73 -43.70
N GLU A 400 -56.06 -17.53 -44.15
CA GLU A 400 -55.71 -16.29 -43.44
C GLU A 400 -56.60 -16.11 -42.22
N ARG A 401 -57.86 -16.53 -42.26
CA ARG A 401 -58.76 -16.52 -41.09
C ARG A 401 -58.20 -17.39 -39.96
N ASP A 402 -57.73 -18.60 -40.25
CA ASP A 402 -57.13 -19.48 -39.23
C ASP A 402 -55.87 -18.88 -38.61
N LYS A 403 -55.06 -18.19 -39.40
CA LYS A 403 -53.88 -17.46 -38.88
C LYS A 403 -54.27 -16.29 -37.96
N ILE A 404 -55.28 -15.51 -38.38
CA ILE A 404 -55.79 -14.38 -37.57
C ILE A 404 -56.35 -14.90 -36.23
N GLU A 405 -57.08 -16.02 -36.24
CA GLU A 405 -57.62 -16.64 -35.03
C GLU A 405 -56.51 -17.15 -34.11
N ALA A 406 -55.51 -17.81 -34.65
CA ALA A 406 -54.33 -18.26 -33.87
C ALA A 406 -53.56 -17.09 -33.27
N GLU A 407 -53.24 -16.03 -34.06
CA GLU A 407 -52.59 -14.81 -33.59
C GLU A 407 -53.42 -14.17 -32.46
N TYR A 408 -54.73 -14.04 -32.62
CA TYR A 408 -55.60 -13.47 -31.60
C TYR A 408 -55.57 -14.25 -30.29
N LYS A 409 -55.63 -15.59 -30.34
CA LYS A 409 -55.57 -16.44 -29.13
C LYS A 409 -54.25 -16.30 -28.39
N ASP A 410 -53.13 -16.25 -29.10
CA ASP A 410 -51.81 -16.07 -28.49
C ASP A 410 -51.63 -14.66 -27.92
N LEU A 411 -52.20 -13.67 -28.59
CA LEU A 411 -52.21 -12.29 -28.11
C LEU A 411 -52.99 -12.10 -26.82
N LEU A 412 -54.17 -12.81 -26.70
CA LEU A 412 -54.96 -12.81 -25.47
C LEU A 412 -54.19 -13.40 -24.27
N LYS A 413 -53.41 -14.47 -24.48
CA LYS A 413 -52.52 -15.00 -23.44
C LYS A 413 -51.44 -13.97 -23.04
N THR A 414 -50.82 -13.30 -24.03
CA THR A 414 -49.84 -12.23 -23.81
C THR A 414 -50.44 -11.08 -23.03
N ILE A 415 -51.63 -10.60 -23.38
CA ILE A 415 -52.34 -9.54 -22.65
C ILE A 415 -52.59 -9.94 -21.20
N GLN A 416 -53.03 -11.17 -20.98
CA GLN A 416 -53.27 -11.65 -19.63
C GLN A 416 -51.98 -11.72 -18.82
N ASP A 417 -50.88 -12.17 -19.42
CA ASP A 417 -49.58 -12.23 -18.78
C ASP A 417 -49.05 -10.84 -18.44
N LEU A 418 -49.14 -9.89 -19.37
CA LEU A 418 -48.73 -8.49 -19.16
C LEU A 418 -49.53 -7.79 -18.04
N ARG A 419 -50.85 -8.06 -17.99
CA ARG A 419 -51.72 -7.57 -16.90
C ARG A 419 -51.35 -8.19 -15.55
N ASP A 420 -51.00 -9.46 -15.53
CA ASP A 420 -50.55 -10.15 -14.32
C ASP A 420 -49.18 -9.61 -13.81
N ILE A 421 -48.25 -9.26 -14.72
CA ILE A 421 -47.00 -8.60 -14.38
C ILE A 421 -47.28 -7.24 -13.72
N LEU A 422 -48.18 -6.44 -14.29
CA LEU A 422 -48.56 -5.13 -13.76
C LEU A 422 -49.26 -5.19 -12.39
N ALA A 423 -50.00 -6.28 -12.15
CA ALA A 423 -50.72 -6.48 -10.90
C ALA A 423 -49.86 -7.02 -9.74
N LYS A 424 -48.73 -7.66 -10.03
CA LYS A 424 -47.92 -8.39 -9.04
C LYS A 424 -46.45 -7.87 -9.01
N GLU A 425 -46.14 -7.08 -8.02
CA GLU A 425 -44.76 -6.56 -7.82
C GLU A 425 -43.70 -7.66 -7.81
N LYS A 426 -43.99 -8.81 -7.17
CA LYS A 426 -43.09 -9.97 -7.14
C LYS A 426 -42.69 -10.45 -8.54
N ARG A 427 -43.62 -10.38 -9.53
CA ARG A 427 -43.29 -10.72 -10.91
C ARG A 427 -42.30 -9.73 -11.54
N VAL A 428 -42.51 -8.43 -11.32
CA VAL A 428 -41.61 -7.38 -11.79
C VAL A 428 -40.20 -7.61 -11.26
N LEU A 429 -40.06 -7.86 -9.97
CA LEU A 429 -38.78 -8.17 -9.34
C LEU A 429 -38.11 -9.44 -9.88
N THR A 430 -38.92 -10.46 -10.15
CA THR A 430 -38.42 -11.71 -10.77
C THR A 430 -37.87 -11.47 -12.19
N ILE A 431 -38.56 -10.61 -12.97
CA ILE A 431 -38.09 -10.21 -14.32
C ILE A 431 -36.76 -9.47 -14.23
N ILE A 432 -36.63 -8.51 -13.31
CA ILE A 432 -35.37 -7.76 -13.10
C ILE A 432 -34.21 -8.72 -12.81
N LYS A 433 -34.41 -9.65 -11.87
CA LYS A 433 -33.37 -10.64 -11.54
C LYS A 433 -33.01 -11.53 -12.73
N LYS A 434 -33.99 -11.97 -13.50
CA LYS A 434 -33.76 -12.80 -14.67
C LYS A 434 -32.95 -12.05 -15.73
N GLU A 435 -33.35 -10.83 -16.07
CA GLU A 435 -32.66 -10.01 -17.06
C GLU A 435 -31.22 -9.70 -16.64
N LEU A 436 -31.00 -9.38 -15.37
CA LEU A 436 -29.64 -9.15 -14.82
C LEU A 436 -28.76 -10.40 -14.92
N ARG A 437 -29.28 -11.58 -14.60
CA ARG A 437 -28.56 -12.85 -14.73
C ARG A 437 -28.23 -13.17 -16.18
N GLU A 438 -29.14 -12.93 -17.11
CA GLU A 438 -28.88 -13.10 -18.55
C GLU A 438 -27.75 -12.19 -19.05
N ILE A 439 -27.62 -10.97 -18.51
CA ILE A 439 -26.48 -10.07 -18.79
C ILE A 439 -25.19 -10.66 -18.24
N VAL A 440 -25.21 -11.16 -17.00
CA VAL A 440 -24.03 -11.79 -16.37
C VAL A 440 -23.59 -13.05 -17.13
N ASP A 441 -24.54 -13.88 -17.54
CA ASP A 441 -24.25 -15.12 -18.30
C ASP A 441 -23.55 -14.83 -19.64
N LYS A 442 -23.88 -13.69 -20.27
CA LYS A 442 -23.32 -13.27 -21.55
C LYS A 442 -22.02 -12.47 -21.44
N HIS A 443 -21.88 -11.68 -20.38
CA HIS A 443 -20.82 -10.65 -20.28
C HIS A 443 -20.03 -10.71 -18.98
N GLY A 444 -20.44 -11.52 -18.00
CA GLY A 444 -19.73 -11.60 -16.73
C GLY A 444 -18.33 -12.20 -16.89
N SER A 445 -17.33 -11.51 -16.35
CA SER A 445 -15.93 -11.90 -16.30
C SER A 445 -15.47 -12.19 -14.88
N ASP A 446 -14.34 -12.85 -14.74
CA ASP A 446 -13.74 -13.10 -13.44
C ASP A 446 -13.13 -11.82 -12.87
N ARG A 447 -12.94 -11.81 -11.56
CA ARG A 447 -12.30 -10.70 -10.86
C ARG A 447 -10.84 -10.58 -11.27
N LEU A 448 -10.38 -9.34 -11.47
CA LEU A 448 -9.01 -8.99 -11.82
C LEU A 448 -8.20 -8.53 -10.61
N THR A 449 -8.84 -7.79 -9.69
CA THR A 449 -8.18 -7.22 -8.51
C THR A 449 -8.18 -8.20 -7.34
N ASP A 450 -7.01 -8.44 -6.75
CA ASP A 450 -6.84 -9.28 -5.58
C ASP A 450 -6.95 -8.47 -4.26
N PHE A 451 -7.13 -9.20 -3.14
CA PHE A 451 -7.14 -8.62 -1.80
C PHE A 451 -6.04 -9.25 -0.95
N ALA A 452 -5.35 -8.43 -0.18
CA ALA A 452 -4.38 -8.86 0.82
C ALA A 452 -4.67 -8.20 2.17
N ARG A 453 -4.20 -8.83 3.24
CA ARG A 453 -4.26 -8.22 4.57
C ARG A 453 -3.34 -7.01 4.60
N ASP A 454 -3.73 -5.98 5.35
CA ASP A 454 -2.85 -4.84 5.60
C ASP A 454 -1.71 -5.29 6.51
N GLU A 455 -0.51 -5.39 5.96
CA GLU A 455 0.71 -5.72 6.70
C GLU A 455 1.26 -4.53 7.48
N GLY A 456 0.54 -3.41 7.53
CA GLY A 456 0.95 -2.17 8.17
C GLY A 456 1.82 -1.27 7.26
N GLU A 457 2.27 -0.14 7.80
CA GLU A 457 3.21 0.74 7.08
C GLU A 457 4.57 0.04 6.95
N ILE A 458 5.15 0.08 5.75
CA ILE A 458 6.53 -0.37 5.51
C ILE A 458 7.46 0.47 6.40
N ASN A 459 8.05 -0.14 7.41
CA ASN A 459 8.99 0.53 8.28
C ASN A 459 10.27 0.85 7.53
N MET A 460 10.96 1.96 7.89
CA MET A 460 12.25 2.30 7.30
C MET A 460 13.26 1.16 7.44
N GLU A 461 13.18 0.38 8.51
CA GLU A 461 14.02 -0.79 8.77
C GLU A 461 13.79 -1.92 7.76
N ASP A 462 12.55 -2.12 7.29
CA ASP A 462 12.20 -3.16 6.31
C ASP A 462 12.77 -2.86 4.90
N LEU A 463 13.27 -1.64 4.70
CA LEU A 463 13.90 -1.17 3.46
C LEU A 463 15.43 -1.31 3.47
N ILE A 464 16.02 -1.66 4.62
CA ILE A 464 17.47 -1.71 4.82
C ILE A 464 17.87 -3.13 5.15
N VAL A 465 18.85 -3.67 4.43
CA VAL A 465 19.38 -4.98 4.70
C VAL A 465 20.03 -4.99 6.09
N ASN A 466 19.67 -5.99 6.91
CA ASN A 466 20.32 -6.18 8.21
C ASN A 466 21.65 -6.91 8.01
N GLU A 467 22.74 -6.18 7.91
CA GLU A 467 24.09 -6.70 7.70
C GLU A 467 25.05 -6.31 8.81
N GLY A 468 26.07 -7.15 9.03
CA GLY A 468 27.14 -6.85 9.99
C GLY A 468 28.01 -5.71 9.51
N CYS A 469 28.31 -4.77 10.39
CA CYS A 469 29.18 -3.62 10.10
C CYS A 469 30.11 -3.30 11.27
N ILE A 470 31.21 -2.63 10.93
CA ILE A 470 32.20 -2.09 11.87
C ILE A 470 32.02 -0.58 11.95
N ILE A 471 31.85 -0.08 13.17
CA ILE A 471 31.75 1.34 13.44
C ILE A 471 33.05 1.82 14.06
N SER A 472 33.60 2.88 13.47
CA SER A 472 34.82 3.52 13.94
C SER A 472 34.55 4.97 14.33
N ILE A 473 34.95 5.35 15.53
CA ILE A 473 34.88 6.75 16.05
C ILE A 473 36.31 7.22 16.37
N THR A 474 36.66 8.38 15.90
CA THR A 474 37.99 8.99 16.21
C THR A 474 37.90 9.95 17.38
N HIS A 475 39.04 10.20 18.00
CA HIS A 475 39.21 11.24 19.04
C HIS A 475 38.78 12.64 18.56
N GLY A 476 39.03 12.95 17.30
CA GLY A 476 38.59 14.19 16.66
C GLY A 476 37.08 14.22 16.32
N GLY A 477 36.29 13.26 16.77
CA GLY A 477 34.83 13.21 16.60
C GLY A 477 34.37 12.88 15.18
N PHE A 478 35.11 12.07 14.43
CA PHE A 478 34.67 11.51 13.15
C PHE A 478 34.14 10.09 13.34
N ILE A 479 33.03 9.78 12.71
CA ILE A 479 32.38 8.47 12.76
C ILE A 479 32.10 7.95 11.36
N LYS A 480 32.21 6.65 11.18
CA LYS A 480 31.79 5.93 9.97
C LYS A 480 31.33 4.51 10.28
N ARG A 481 30.56 3.97 9.37
CA ARG A 481 30.19 2.57 9.28
C ARG A 481 30.90 1.95 8.07
N THR A 482 31.42 0.74 8.21
CA THR A 482 32.04 -0.03 7.12
C THR A 482 31.48 -1.44 7.16
N ALA A 483 30.98 -1.96 6.04
CA ALA A 483 30.48 -3.33 5.98
C ALA A 483 31.59 -4.36 6.32
N VAL A 484 31.26 -5.42 7.07
CA VAL A 484 32.23 -6.48 7.44
C VAL A 484 32.81 -7.12 6.19
N SER A 485 32.04 -7.26 5.12
CA SER A 485 32.48 -7.77 3.81
C SER A 485 33.65 -7.00 3.19
N ALA A 486 33.83 -5.71 3.55
CA ALA A 486 34.98 -4.90 3.09
C ALA A 486 36.30 -5.29 3.77
N PHE A 487 36.25 -6.11 4.84
CA PHE A 487 37.41 -6.59 5.56
C PHE A 487 37.70 -8.05 5.16
N ARG A 488 38.46 -8.29 4.09
CA ARG A 488 38.92 -9.63 3.71
C ARG A 488 39.82 -10.23 4.80
N ALA A 489 39.55 -11.45 5.20
CA ALA A 489 40.40 -12.21 6.10
C ALA A 489 41.83 -12.35 5.52
N GLN A 490 42.83 -11.87 6.25
CA GLN A 490 44.23 -12.03 5.89
C GLN A 490 44.83 -13.26 6.62
N ARG A 491 45.61 -14.09 5.92
CA ARG A 491 46.35 -15.19 6.51
C ARG A 491 47.46 -14.66 7.41
N ARG A 492 47.87 -15.47 8.43
CA ARG A 492 49.01 -15.18 9.33
C ARG A 492 50.20 -14.60 8.59
N GLY A 493 50.74 -13.45 9.05
CA GLY A 493 51.92 -12.79 8.48
C GLY A 493 51.64 -11.66 7.50
N GLY A 494 50.37 -11.25 7.35
CA GLY A 494 50.01 -10.02 6.58
C GLY A 494 50.44 -8.74 7.26
N LYS A 495 50.92 -7.76 6.51
CA LYS A 495 51.11 -6.40 7.00
C LYS A 495 49.76 -5.83 7.42
N GLY A 496 49.66 -5.30 8.65
CA GLY A 496 48.46 -4.63 9.16
C GLY A 496 47.92 -3.61 8.15
N VAL A 497 46.60 -3.46 8.11
CA VAL A 497 45.93 -2.60 7.15
C VAL A 497 45.38 -1.39 7.85
N ILE A 498 45.56 -0.20 7.24
CA ILE A 498 45.06 1.07 7.76
C ILE A 498 43.55 1.03 7.81
N GLY A 499 42.97 1.08 9.02
CA GLY A 499 41.52 1.09 9.24
C GLY A 499 40.89 2.46 8.98
N MET A 500 41.67 3.54 9.04
CA MET A 500 41.20 4.90 8.81
C MET A 500 42.37 5.80 8.45
N SER A 501 42.22 6.73 7.51
CA SER A 501 43.20 7.73 7.18
C SER A 501 43.06 8.89 8.18
N THR A 502 44.02 9.02 9.11
CA THR A 502 44.18 10.18 9.97
C THR A 502 45.18 11.16 9.35
N ARG A 503 44.96 12.45 9.47
CA ARG A 503 45.98 13.44 9.03
C ARG A 503 47.20 13.28 9.93
N GLU A 504 48.34 13.04 9.37
CA GLU A 504 49.62 13.32 10.04
C GLU A 504 49.69 14.84 10.24
N GLY A 505 49.81 15.31 11.51
CA GLY A 505 49.94 16.72 11.84
C GLY A 505 51.20 17.30 11.18
N ALA A 506 51.06 18.43 10.51
CA ALA A 506 52.15 19.10 9.81
C ALA A 506 53.11 19.87 10.77
N THR A 507 52.84 19.94 12.08
CA THR A 507 53.63 20.59 13.11
C THR A 507 53.65 19.77 14.40
N GLU A 508 54.71 19.81 15.17
CA GLU A 508 54.93 19.06 16.43
C GLU A 508 53.92 19.38 17.56
N GLU A 509 52.99 20.32 17.34
CA GLU A 509 51.99 20.77 18.32
C GLU A 509 50.55 20.37 17.98
N GLU A 510 50.26 19.79 16.79
CA GLU A 510 48.93 19.28 16.47
C GLU A 510 48.82 17.79 16.80
N GLU A 511 48.03 17.42 17.83
CA GLU A 511 47.71 16.06 18.14
C GLU A 511 47.05 15.39 16.93
N GLY A 512 47.64 14.33 16.37
CA GLY A 512 47.07 13.55 15.25
C GLY A 512 45.80 12.86 15.67
N ASP A 513 44.75 12.88 14.85
CA ASP A 513 43.47 12.17 15.08
C ASP A 513 43.70 10.66 15.02
N PHE A 514 43.05 9.87 15.91
CA PHE A 514 43.20 8.43 15.99
C PHE A 514 41.81 7.77 16.30
N VAL A 515 41.61 6.47 15.99
CA VAL A 515 40.40 5.74 16.31
C VAL A 515 40.37 5.46 17.81
N GLU A 516 39.42 6.04 18.49
CA GLU A 516 39.23 5.90 19.94
C GLU A 516 38.27 4.77 20.26
N HIS A 517 37.20 4.61 19.46
CA HIS A 517 36.20 3.53 19.64
C HIS A 517 36.01 2.72 18.35
N LEU A 518 36.00 1.42 18.50
CA LEU A 518 35.74 0.46 17.43
C LEU A 518 34.78 -0.63 17.95
N PHE A 519 33.67 -0.85 17.27
CA PHE A 519 32.71 -1.92 17.65
C PHE A 519 32.02 -2.50 16.44
N THR A 520 31.60 -3.74 16.58
CA THR A 520 30.74 -4.42 15.62
C THR A 520 29.27 -4.27 16.01
N ALA A 521 28.44 -4.09 15.03
CA ALA A 521 27.00 -3.99 15.19
C ALA A 521 26.31 -4.49 13.90
N THR A 522 25.02 -4.70 13.96
CA THR A 522 24.22 -4.87 12.75
C THR A 522 23.57 -3.53 12.37
N THR A 523 23.20 -3.38 11.10
CA THR A 523 22.58 -2.13 10.61
C THR A 523 21.31 -1.75 11.35
N HIS A 524 20.57 -2.72 11.90
CA HIS A 524 19.31 -2.48 12.64
C HIS A 524 19.51 -2.22 14.12
N ASP A 525 20.73 -2.38 14.66
CA ASP A 525 21.03 -2.06 16.06
C ASP A 525 20.92 -0.57 16.35
N TYR A 526 20.90 -0.23 17.63
CA TYR A 526 20.98 1.13 18.10
C TYR A 526 22.35 1.41 18.71
N LEU A 527 22.82 2.64 18.53
CA LEU A 527 23.96 3.18 19.25
C LEU A 527 23.49 4.28 20.20
N MET A 528 23.84 4.13 21.44
CA MET A 528 23.67 5.15 22.47
C MET A 528 24.99 5.86 22.70
N PHE A 529 24.99 7.17 22.56
CA PHE A 529 26.14 8.03 22.79
C PHE A 529 25.91 8.82 24.07
N PHE A 530 26.87 8.77 24.96
CA PHE A 530 26.83 9.52 26.19
C PHE A 530 27.94 10.57 26.17
N THR A 531 27.62 11.83 26.49
CA THR A 531 28.57 12.92 26.48
C THR A 531 29.21 13.12 27.85
N GLU A 532 30.39 13.76 27.90
CA GLU A 532 31.05 14.14 29.14
C GLU A 532 30.16 14.99 30.06
N SER A 533 29.22 15.75 29.48
CA SER A 533 28.23 16.55 30.20
C SER A 533 27.05 15.74 30.76
N GLY A 534 27.00 14.41 30.51
CA GLY A 534 25.97 13.52 31.04
C GLY A 534 24.68 13.48 30.22
N ARG A 535 24.73 13.82 28.93
CA ARG A 535 23.59 13.67 28.02
C ARG A 535 23.66 12.36 27.26
N ALA A 536 22.50 11.83 26.84
CA ALA A 536 22.37 10.68 25.98
C ALA A 536 21.75 11.06 24.62
N TYR A 537 22.30 10.49 23.56
CA TYR A 537 21.77 10.50 22.20
C TYR A 537 21.62 9.06 21.73
N VAL A 538 20.62 8.78 20.92
CA VAL A 538 20.34 7.44 20.39
C VAL A 538 20.14 7.55 18.89
N GLU A 539 20.88 6.76 18.13
CA GLU A 539 20.77 6.68 16.68
C GLU A 539 20.77 5.23 16.21
N LYS A 540 20.11 4.98 15.08
CA LYS A 540 20.18 3.70 14.40
C LYS A 540 21.54 3.56 13.70
N VAL A 541 22.07 2.35 13.68
CA VAL A 541 23.35 2.07 13.02
C VAL A 541 23.28 2.38 11.52
N TYR A 542 22.15 2.17 10.85
CA TYR A 542 22.00 2.49 9.43
C TYR A 542 22.01 4.00 9.13
N GLU A 543 21.76 4.88 10.11
CA GLU A 543 21.87 6.34 9.96
C GLU A 543 23.35 6.81 9.91
N ILE A 544 24.26 5.96 10.38
CA ILE A 544 25.70 6.25 10.32
C ILE A 544 26.19 6.09 8.89
N PRO A 545 26.92 7.09 8.33
CA PRO A 545 27.37 7.07 6.95
C PRO A 545 28.24 5.85 6.65
N GLU A 546 27.86 5.10 5.60
CA GLU A 546 28.67 4.01 5.08
C GLU A 546 29.83 4.56 4.26
N MET A 547 31.04 4.14 4.60
CA MET A 547 32.24 4.61 3.95
C MET A 547 33.28 3.51 3.81
N GLY A 548 34.09 3.63 2.75
CA GLY A 548 35.20 2.72 2.53
C GLY A 548 36.22 2.74 3.68
N ARG A 549 36.94 1.62 3.81
CA ARG A 549 37.89 1.38 4.92
C ARG A 549 38.90 2.51 5.16
N ALA A 550 39.45 3.12 4.12
CA ALA A 550 40.44 4.17 4.20
C ALA A 550 39.88 5.60 4.39
N ALA A 551 38.56 5.78 4.33
CA ALA A 551 37.94 7.09 4.45
C ALA A 551 38.03 7.64 5.90
N LYS A 552 38.11 8.95 6.07
CA LYS A 552 38.22 9.64 7.37
C LYS A 552 36.91 9.57 8.20
N GLY A 553 35.75 9.33 7.58
CA GLY A 553 34.45 9.42 8.25
C GLY A 553 33.84 10.82 8.14
N ARG A 554 32.65 10.99 8.75
CA ARG A 554 31.96 12.29 8.90
C ARG A 554 32.01 12.74 10.36
N SER A 555 31.99 14.05 10.60
CA SER A 555 31.89 14.58 11.95
C SER A 555 30.63 14.06 12.62
N ILE A 556 30.74 13.57 13.84
CA ILE A 556 29.65 13.07 14.67
C ILE A 556 28.63 14.19 14.98
N ALA A 557 29.05 15.45 15.02
CA ALA A 557 28.18 16.61 15.17
C ALA A 557 27.21 16.79 13.98
N ASN A 558 27.49 16.18 12.82
CA ASN A 558 26.57 16.19 11.67
C ASN A 558 25.53 15.08 11.73
N ILE A 559 25.66 14.13 12.64
CA ILE A 559 24.75 13.01 12.84
C ILE A 559 23.94 13.25 14.10
N LEU A 560 24.61 13.62 15.19
CA LEU A 560 24.00 13.97 16.46
C LEU A 560 23.90 15.49 16.58
N ASP A 561 22.79 15.97 17.08
CA ASP A 561 22.59 17.41 17.38
C ASP A 561 23.29 17.77 18.71
N LEU A 562 24.64 17.64 18.68
CA LEU A 562 25.49 17.94 19.84
C LEU A 562 25.53 19.44 20.13
N ARG A 563 25.62 19.79 21.40
CA ARG A 563 25.86 21.17 21.83
C ARG A 563 27.33 21.58 21.50
N PRO A 564 27.61 22.89 21.37
CA PRO A 564 28.98 23.34 21.20
C PRO A 564 29.88 22.79 22.32
N ASP A 565 31.06 22.30 21.94
CA ASP A 565 32.10 21.74 22.83
C ASP A 565 31.73 20.44 23.58
N GLU A 566 30.65 19.78 23.21
CA GLU A 566 30.24 18.49 23.78
C GLU A 566 31.09 17.36 23.18
N LYS A 567 31.73 16.54 24.06
CA LYS A 567 32.51 15.36 23.67
C LYS A 567 31.81 14.08 24.10
N ILE A 568 32.01 13.01 23.31
CA ILE A 568 31.47 11.66 23.62
C ILE A 568 32.40 11.03 24.66
N ALA A 569 31.85 10.62 25.78
CA ALA A 569 32.52 9.89 26.84
C ALA A 569 32.35 8.36 26.71
N ALA A 570 31.20 7.89 26.25
CA ALA A 570 30.93 6.46 26.09
C ALA A 570 29.95 6.20 24.98
N THR A 571 30.06 5.01 24.37
CA THR A 571 29.11 4.53 23.40
C THR A 571 28.71 3.11 23.76
N ILE A 572 27.41 2.82 23.73
CA ILE A 572 26.85 1.51 24.02
C ILE A 572 26.06 1.04 22.79
N ARG A 573 26.30 -0.19 22.36
CA ARG A 573 25.45 -0.88 21.39
C ARG A 573 24.25 -1.48 22.13
N VAL A 574 23.05 -1.23 21.62
CA VAL A 574 21.82 -1.91 22.04
C VAL A 574 21.33 -2.76 20.87
N GLN A 575 21.31 -4.07 21.07
CA GLN A 575 20.92 -5.02 20.06
C GLN A 575 19.41 -4.89 19.78
N SER A 576 19.02 -4.74 18.52
CA SER A 576 17.62 -4.75 18.11
C SER A 576 17.04 -6.15 18.28
N LYS A 577 15.99 -6.27 19.10
CA LYS A 577 15.28 -7.53 19.36
C LYS A 577 13.82 -7.35 19.00
N LYS A 578 13.42 -7.80 17.80
CA LYS A 578 12.02 -7.85 17.40
C LYS A 578 11.60 -9.31 17.32
N SER A 579 10.55 -9.73 18.05
CA SER A 579 9.95 -11.05 17.96
C SER A 579 8.66 -10.98 17.14
N GLY A 580 8.60 -11.70 16.01
CA GLY A 580 7.46 -11.73 15.08
C GLY A 580 7.68 -10.85 13.85
N THR A 581 6.88 -11.07 12.82
CA THR A 581 6.85 -10.29 11.58
C THR A 581 5.55 -9.50 11.50
N GLY A 582 5.60 -8.26 10.97
CA GLY A 582 4.44 -7.39 10.78
C GLY A 582 4.06 -6.52 11.98
N PRO A 583 2.90 -5.86 11.97
CA PRO A 583 2.46 -4.85 12.95
C PRO A 583 2.28 -5.37 14.37
N SER A 584 2.25 -6.70 14.55
CA SER A 584 2.16 -7.38 15.85
C SER A 584 3.51 -7.81 16.41
N ALA A 585 4.64 -7.43 15.78
CA ALA A 585 5.97 -7.70 16.29
C ALA A 585 6.18 -6.94 17.62
N VAL A 586 6.54 -7.66 18.64
CA VAL A 586 6.86 -7.07 19.95
C VAL A 586 8.32 -6.62 19.93
N ASP A 587 8.55 -5.32 20.07
CA ASP A 587 9.90 -4.76 20.20
C ASP A 587 10.40 -4.94 21.64
N GLN A 588 11.35 -5.84 21.84
CA GLN A 588 12.00 -6.12 23.12
C GLN A 588 13.40 -5.49 23.23
N THR A 589 13.72 -4.55 22.35
CA THR A 589 15.02 -3.88 22.30
C THR A 589 15.32 -3.12 23.60
N TRP A 590 14.31 -2.49 24.18
CA TRP A 590 14.40 -1.70 25.40
C TRP A 590 13.96 -2.51 26.62
N ASP A 591 14.72 -3.58 26.89
CA ASP A 591 14.43 -4.56 27.94
C ASP A 591 14.52 -3.93 29.34
N GLU A 592 13.46 -4.05 30.12
CA GLU A 592 13.36 -3.54 31.50
C GLU A 592 14.31 -4.25 32.47
N ASN A 593 14.83 -5.45 32.13
CA ASN A 593 15.80 -6.16 32.90
C ASN A 593 17.25 -5.72 32.68
N LEU A 594 17.47 -4.85 31.66
CA LEU A 594 18.78 -4.30 31.37
C LEU A 594 18.93 -2.91 31.98
N HIS A 595 20.15 -2.61 32.44
CA HIS A 595 20.46 -1.36 33.09
C HIS A 595 21.70 -0.72 32.49
N ILE A 596 21.81 0.59 32.62
CA ILE A 596 23.02 1.34 32.29
C ILE A 596 23.64 1.87 33.57
N VAL A 597 24.90 1.51 33.78
CA VAL A 597 25.72 2.03 34.90
C VAL A 597 26.68 3.06 34.37
N PHE A 598 26.61 4.27 34.90
CA PHE A 598 27.45 5.41 34.60
C PHE A 598 28.53 5.56 35.64
N ALA A 599 29.73 6.02 35.25
CA ALA A 599 30.81 6.38 36.13
C ALA A 599 31.36 7.75 35.79
N THR A 600 31.55 8.62 36.78
CA THR A 600 32.14 9.94 36.61
C THR A 600 33.61 9.96 37.06
N ARG A 601 34.31 10.98 36.60
CA ARG A 601 35.72 11.20 36.90
C ARG A 601 35.98 11.33 38.40
N SER A 602 35.11 11.96 39.13
CA SER A 602 35.16 12.05 40.60
C SER A 602 34.92 10.74 41.37
N GLY A 603 34.35 9.73 40.72
CA GLY A 603 34.08 8.41 41.31
C GLY A 603 32.61 8.23 41.73
N ILE A 604 31.71 9.07 41.23
CA ILE A 604 30.27 8.89 41.38
C ILE A 604 29.79 7.84 40.36
N VAL A 605 28.88 7.00 40.78
CA VAL A 605 28.22 5.97 39.92
C VAL A 605 26.71 6.07 40.03
N LYS A 606 26.04 5.76 38.94
CA LYS A 606 24.58 5.77 38.84
C LYS A 606 24.11 4.59 38.01
N LYS A 607 23.01 3.95 38.43
CA LYS A 607 22.31 2.90 37.66
C LYS A 607 20.93 3.40 37.23
N SER A 608 20.60 3.27 35.95
CA SER A 608 19.28 3.58 35.36
C SER A 608 18.80 2.43 34.51
N ASN A 609 17.49 2.25 34.42
CA ASN A 609 16.92 1.22 33.54
C ASN A 609 17.10 1.57 32.06
N LEU A 610 17.35 0.58 31.18
CA LEU A 610 17.50 0.79 29.75
C LEU A 610 16.21 1.31 29.11
N SER A 611 15.05 0.89 29.59
CA SER A 611 13.74 1.32 29.08
C SER A 611 13.50 2.84 29.22
N ASP A 612 14.19 3.52 30.15
CA ASP A 612 14.14 4.99 30.30
C ASP A 612 14.64 5.73 29.06
N TYR A 613 15.33 5.04 28.16
CA TYR A 613 15.97 5.61 26.94
C TYR A 613 15.27 5.19 25.64
N ALA A 614 14.11 4.54 25.72
CA ALA A 614 13.33 4.12 24.53
C ALA A 614 12.89 5.30 23.63
N ASN A 615 12.71 6.49 24.21
CA ASN A 615 12.18 7.67 23.51
C ASN A 615 13.14 8.87 23.64
N VAL A 616 14.33 8.76 23.07
CA VAL A 616 15.31 9.86 23.02
C VAL A 616 15.02 10.75 21.83
N ARG A 617 14.86 12.06 22.04
CA ARG A 617 14.69 13.05 20.96
C ARG A 617 16.03 13.38 20.30
N LYS A 618 16.04 13.86 19.05
CA LYS A 618 17.25 14.22 18.29
C LYS A 618 18.20 15.18 19.06
N GLY A 619 17.69 16.14 19.81
CA GLY A 619 18.48 17.03 20.66
C GLY A 619 19.02 16.39 21.94
N GLY A 620 18.93 15.07 22.10
CA GLY A 620 19.39 14.32 23.27
C GLY A 620 18.59 14.58 24.55
N ILE A 621 18.81 13.76 25.55
CA ILE A 621 18.18 13.87 26.88
C ILE A 621 19.27 13.83 27.98
N ILE A 622 18.96 14.32 29.16
CA ILE A 622 19.85 14.17 30.32
C ILE A 622 19.83 12.69 30.73
N ALA A 623 21.02 12.07 30.81
CA ALA A 623 21.22 10.70 31.27
C ALA A 623 21.67 10.66 32.73
N ILE A 624 22.54 11.58 33.12
CA ILE A 624 23.03 11.76 34.49
C ILE A 624 23.29 13.24 34.70
N GLN A 625 23.00 13.76 35.87
CA GLN A 625 23.35 15.12 36.25
C GLN A 625 24.81 15.15 36.75
N ILE A 626 25.66 15.90 36.09
CA ILE A 626 27.09 16.04 36.40
C ILE A 626 27.28 17.27 37.27
N GLU A 627 28.05 17.16 38.36
CA GLU A 627 28.43 18.25 39.23
C GLU A 627 29.49 19.14 38.58
N GLU A 628 29.56 20.42 39.01
CA GLU A 628 30.53 21.36 38.47
C GLU A 628 31.99 20.89 38.69
N GLY A 629 32.76 20.80 37.60
CA GLY A 629 34.12 20.31 37.62
C GLY A 629 34.30 18.80 37.48
N ASP A 630 33.18 18.03 37.41
CA ASP A 630 33.20 16.61 37.12
C ASP A 630 32.84 16.34 35.65
N CYS A 631 33.04 15.15 35.16
CA CYS A 631 32.61 14.68 33.84
C CYS A 631 32.30 13.19 33.86
N LEU A 632 31.38 12.77 32.95
CA LEU A 632 31.14 11.34 32.68
C LEU A 632 32.40 10.77 31.97
N ILE A 633 32.87 9.62 32.44
CA ILE A 633 34.02 8.94 31.83
C ILE A 633 33.62 7.70 31.06
N ASP A 634 32.61 6.98 31.51
CA ASP A 634 32.19 5.75 30.87
C ASP A 634 30.76 5.36 31.25
N ALA A 635 30.14 4.51 30.45
CA ALA A 635 28.85 3.90 30.69
C ALA A 635 28.86 2.42 30.25
N LYS A 636 28.27 1.51 31.01
CA LYS A 636 28.21 0.08 30.74
C LYS A 636 26.78 -0.43 30.80
N LEU A 637 26.43 -1.31 29.87
CA LEU A 637 25.18 -2.05 29.89
C LEU A 637 25.33 -3.26 30.88
N THR A 638 24.40 -3.41 31.81
CA THR A 638 24.40 -4.49 32.82
C THR A 638 23.02 -5.16 32.87
N ASN A 639 22.98 -6.32 33.55
CA ASN A 639 21.77 -7.14 33.69
C ASN A 639 21.13 -7.07 35.08
N GLY A 640 21.52 -6.11 35.90
CA GLY A 640 21.01 -5.97 37.28
C GLY A 640 21.73 -6.83 38.34
N ASN A 641 22.54 -7.80 37.93
CA ASN A 641 23.23 -8.75 38.81
C ASN A 641 24.73 -8.84 38.52
N ASN A 642 25.33 -7.80 37.98
CA ASN A 642 26.76 -7.75 37.67
C ASN A 642 27.59 -7.24 38.86
N GLU A 643 28.84 -7.64 38.91
CA GLU A 643 29.87 -7.00 39.74
C GLU A 643 30.66 -5.99 38.89
N LEU A 644 30.96 -4.87 39.49
CA LEU A 644 31.63 -3.75 38.87
C LEU A 644 32.97 -3.50 39.54
N VAL A 645 33.96 -3.11 38.74
CA VAL A 645 35.27 -2.64 39.21
C VAL A 645 35.51 -1.26 38.71
N LEU A 646 35.70 -0.29 39.57
CA LEU A 646 36.18 1.06 39.27
C LEU A 646 37.70 1.09 39.38
N ILE A 647 38.36 1.73 38.39
CA ILE A 647 39.81 1.82 38.33
C ILE A 647 40.20 3.27 38.28
N THR A 648 41.23 3.67 39.11
CA THR A 648 41.71 5.03 39.14
C THR A 648 43.06 5.21 38.42
N LYS A 649 43.40 6.45 38.06
CA LYS A 649 44.60 6.84 37.38
C LYS A 649 45.87 6.48 38.13
N GLU A 650 45.84 6.59 39.48
CA GLU A 650 46.95 6.19 40.36
C GLU A 650 47.01 4.68 40.67
N GLY A 651 46.17 3.87 39.92
CA GLY A 651 46.22 2.41 40.01
C GLY A 651 45.50 1.82 41.20
N MET A 652 44.51 2.50 41.76
CA MET A 652 43.60 1.93 42.77
C MET A 652 42.39 1.30 42.08
N SER A 653 41.72 0.34 42.72
CA SER A 653 40.49 -0.29 42.25
C SER A 653 39.52 -0.66 43.36
N LEU A 654 38.22 -0.60 43.08
CA LEU A 654 37.21 -1.01 44.02
C LEU A 654 36.17 -1.88 43.31
N ARG A 655 36.02 -3.16 43.76
CA ARG A 655 35.04 -4.13 43.27
C ARG A 655 33.81 -4.17 44.18
N PHE A 656 32.61 -4.00 43.63
CA PHE A 656 31.37 -4.07 44.37
C PHE A 656 30.25 -4.64 43.47
N HIS A 657 29.17 -5.16 44.11
CA HIS A 657 28.02 -5.69 43.40
C HIS A 657 27.04 -4.55 43.04
N GLU A 658 26.49 -4.54 41.82
CA GLU A 658 25.58 -3.49 41.34
C GLU A 658 24.25 -3.41 42.11
N GLU A 659 23.85 -4.46 42.87
CA GLU A 659 22.73 -4.39 43.82
C GLU A 659 22.87 -3.27 44.85
N GLN A 660 24.09 -2.85 45.16
CA GLN A 660 24.35 -1.71 46.05
C GLN A 660 23.95 -0.38 45.39
N LEU A 661 23.65 -0.38 44.08
CA LEU A 661 23.12 0.75 43.33
C LEU A 661 21.62 0.53 43.11
N ARG A 662 20.80 1.34 43.78
CA ARG A 662 19.37 1.37 43.44
C ARG A 662 19.18 2.02 42.07
N ASP A 663 18.13 1.61 41.33
CA ASP A 663 17.74 2.24 40.11
C ASP A 663 17.35 3.71 40.34
N GLN A 664 17.81 4.59 39.50
CA GLN A 664 17.58 6.03 39.62
C GLN A 664 17.13 6.58 38.26
N GLY A 665 16.16 7.49 38.33
CA GLY A 665 15.72 8.23 37.14
C GLY A 665 16.81 9.06 36.49
N ARG A 666 16.64 9.46 35.25
CA ARG A 666 17.64 10.15 34.42
C ARG A 666 18.24 11.42 35.07
N ASN A 667 17.41 12.26 35.71
CA ASN A 667 17.81 13.56 36.24
C ASN A 667 18.38 13.47 37.68
N THR A 668 19.27 12.55 37.96
CA THR A 668 19.92 12.38 39.28
C THR A 668 21.44 12.35 39.12
N VAL A 669 22.14 12.70 40.18
CA VAL A 669 23.62 12.73 40.25
C VAL A 669 24.19 11.32 40.39
N GLY A 670 23.60 10.48 41.20
CA GLY A 670 24.17 9.17 41.56
C GLY A 670 24.68 9.09 43.00
N VAL A 671 25.56 8.15 43.25
CA VAL A 671 26.15 7.86 44.61
C VAL A 671 27.66 7.56 44.49
N TRP A 672 28.39 7.75 45.54
CA TRP A 672 29.82 7.39 45.58
C TRP A 672 30.03 5.90 45.26
N GLY A 673 30.75 5.59 44.19
CA GLY A 673 31.24 4.27 43.85
C GLY A 673 32.61 3.99 44.47
N ILE A 674 33.55 4.90 44.27
CA ILE A 674 34.89 4.98 44.90
C ILE A 674 35.17 6.41 45.33
N ARG A 675 36.02 6.61 46.33
CA ARG A 675 36.50 7.94 46.75
C ARG A 675 37.99 8.02 46.52
N PRO A 676 38.44 8.54 45.37
CA PRO A 676 39.85 8.70 45.06
C PRO A 676 40.47 9.75 45.97
N ASP A 677 41.76 9.70 46.12
CA ASP A 677 42.52 10.75 46.82
C ASP A 677 42.54 12.06 45.99
N LYS A 678 42.86 13.21 46.61
CA LYS A 678 42.68 14.55 46.03
C LYS A 678 43.36 14.77 44.66
N LYS A 679 44.37 13.97 44.29
CA LYS A 679 45.07 14.07 43.00
C LYS A 679 44.74 12.97 42.04
N ASP A 680 43.94 11.99 42.47
CA ASP A 680 43.54 10.80 41.72
C ASP A 680 42.12 10.95 41.16
N HIS A 681 41.79 10.22 40.12
CA HIS A 681 40.46 10.19 39.55
C HIS A 681 40.22 8.86 38.85
N VAL A 682 38.91 8.52 38.63
CA VAL A 682 38.54 7.31 37.95
C VAL A 682 38.80 7.44 36.44
N VAL A 683 39.39 6.39 35.85
CA VAL A 683 39.70 6.31 34.40
C VAL A 683 38.95 5.23 33.67
N ALA A 684 38.43 4.20 34.39
CA ALA A 684 37.68 3.12 33.76
C ALA A 684 36.70 2.47 34.75
N ILE A 685 35.62 1.89 34.17
CA ILE A 685 34.71 0.95 34.83
C ILE A 685 34.71 -0.35 34.03
N ALA A 686 34.86 -1.47 34.70
CA ALA A 686 34.83 -2.80 34.11
C ALA A 686 33.71 -3.67 34.76
N ILE A 687 33.09 -4.52 33.96
CA ILE A 687 32.14 -5.53 34.43
C ILE A 687 32.94 -6.80 34.70
N VAL A 688 32.70 -7.44 35.86
CA VAL A 688 33.33 -8.68 36.23
C VAL A 688 32.66 -9.83 35.48
N ASP A 689 33.48 -10.54 34.69
CA ASP A 689 33.13 -11.83 34.13
C ASP A 689 34.02 -12.91 34.82
N PRO A 690 33.42 -13.93 35.45
CA PRO A 690 34.19 -15.00 36.13
C PRO A 690 35.14 -15.78 35.20
N SER A 691 34.84 -15.80 33.87
CA SER A 691 35.67 -16.45 32.85
C SER A 691 36.77 -15.59 32.27
N ALA A 692 36.77 -14.31 32.62
CA ALA A 692 37.67 -13.29 32.08
C ALA A 692 38.66 -12.76 33.16
N MET A 693 39.53 -11.85 32.72
CA MET A 693 40.53 -11.17 33.57
C MET A 693 40.43 -9.67 33.40
N LEU A 694 40.86 -8.93 34.39
CA LEU A 694 41.02 -7.46 34.27
C LEU A 694 42.38 -7.15 33.66
N LEU A 695 42.40 -6.58 32.46
CA LEU A 695 43.58 -5.96 31.83
C LEU A 695 43.68 -4.53 32.32
N VAL A 696 44.88 -4.10 32.71
CA VAL A 696 45.19 -2.70 33.08
C VAL A 696 46.43 -2.29 32.36
N ALA A 697 46.42 -1.12 31.74
CA ALA A 697 47.53 -0.57 30.96
C ALA A 697 47.93 0.83 31.47
N GLY A 698 49.26 1.08 31.55
CA GLY A 698 49.86 2.36 31.91
C GLY A 698 50.39 3.10 30.70
N GLU A 699 50.48 4.42 30.80
CA GLU A 699 50.88 5.35 29.74
C GLU A 699 52.24 5.06 29.09
N ASN A 700 53.15 4.39 29.81
CA ASN A 700 54.46 4.02 29.30
C ASN A 700 54.48 2.64 28.61
N GLY A 701 53.31 2.15 28.14
CA GLY A 701 53.22 0.88 27.40
C GLY A 701 53.46 -0.36 28.25
N ILE A 702 53.30 -0.27 29.54
CA ILE A 702 53.39 -1.37 30.52
C ILE A 702 51.99 -1.73 30.97
N GLY A 703 51.69 -2.99 30.98
CA GLY A 703 50.36 -3.43 31.40
C GLY A 703 50.35 -4.90 31.87
N LYS A 704 49.21 -5.36 32.32
CA LYS A 704 49.04 -6.72 32.83
C LYS A 704 47.58 -7.15 32.81
N ARG A 705 47.38 -8.43 32.89
CA ARG A 705 46.07 -9.01 33.19
C ARG A 705 46.08 -9.75 34.52
N THR A 706 45.04 -9.61 35.31
CA THR A 706 44.89 -10.12 36.65
C THR A 706 43.54 -10.79 36.79
N PRO A 707 43.42 -12.05 37.35
CA PRO A 707 42.14 -12.67 37.63
C PRO A 707 41.24 -11.80 38.50
N PHE A 708 39.95 -11.76 38.25
CA PHE A 708 39.04 -11.01 39.10
C PHE A 708 38.96 -11.52 40.52
N ASP A 709 39.35 -12.77 40.79
CA ASP A 709 39.37 -13.35 42.13
C ASP A 709 40.42 -12.67 43.02
N ASP A 710 41.46 -12.06 42.48
CA ASP A 710 42.43 -11.28 43.22
C ASP A 710 41.84 -9.99 43.81
N TYR A 711 40.65 -9.57 43.30
CA TYR A 711 39.93 -8.36 43.72
C TYR A 711 38.82 -8.74 44.69
N ARG A 712 39.03 -8.52 45.99
CA ARG A 712 38.00 -8.76 47.01
C ARG A 712 36.79 -7.87 46.81
N ARG A 713 35.61 -8.39 47.01
CA ARG A 713 34.38 -7.58 47.10
C ARG A 713 34.47 -6.59 48.25
N GLN A 714 34.02 -5.38 48.03
CA GLN A 714 33.97 -4.30 49.01
C GLN A 714 32.61 -3.60 48.97
N SER A 715 32.31 -2.82 49.99
CA SER A 715 31.21 -1.85 49.89
C SER A 715 31.63 -0.69 49.04
N ARG A 716 30.66 -0.18 48.18
CA ARG A 716 30.89 1.03 47.43
C ARG A 716 31.30 2.22 48.32
N GLY A 717 31.95 3.24 47.71
CA GLY A 717 32.30 4.47 48.38
C GLY A 717 33.55 4.38 49.30
N GLY A 718 34.33 3.26 49.24
CA GLY A 718 35.61 3.10 49.86
C GLY A 718 36.75 3.72 49.06
N LYS A 719 38.00 3.60 49.57
CA LYS A 719 39.25 4.04 48.86
C LYS A 719 39.79 2.98 47.86
N GLY A 720 39.27 1.71 47.93
CA GLY A 720 39.75 0.63 47.08
C GLY A 720 41.05 -0.04 47.54
N ILE A 721 41.60 -0.85 46.60
CA ILE A 721 42.87 -1.58 46.75
C ILE A 721 43.74 -1.37 45.53
N ILE A 722 45.05 -1.54 45.66
CA ILE A 722 46.01 -1.40 44.57
C ILE A 722 45.71 -2.44 43.49
N THR A 723 45.47 -1.99 42.26
CA THR A 723 45.34 -2.85 41.05
C THR A 723 46.67 -2.88 40.27
N MET A 724 47.40 -1.73 40.17
CA MET A 724 48.66 -1.64 39.48
C MET A 724 49.58 -0.68 40.27
N LYS A 725 50.86 -1.05 40.40
CA LYS A 725 51.88 -0.09 40.94
C LYS A 725 52.24 0.91 39.86
N THR A 726 51.84 2.18 40.01
CA THR A 726 52.21 3.28 39.17
C THR A 726 53.55 3.89 39.57
N GLY A 727 54.26 4.50 38.65
CA GLY A 727 55.57 5.17 38.87
C GLY A 727 56.29 5.46 37.58
N GLU A 728 57.51 5.88 37.63
CA GLU A 728 58.29 6.32 36.41
C GLU A 728 58.36 5.26 35.32
N LYS A 729 58.30 3.96 35.61
CA LYS A 729 58.36 2.88 34.61
C LYS A 729 56.99 2.63 33.94
N THR A 730 55.94 2.71 34.70
CA THR A 730 54.60 2.35 34.23
C THR A 730 53.84 3.55 33.74
N GLY A 731 54.18 4.73 34.27
CA GLY A 731 53.29 5.87 34.13
C GLY A 731 52.01 5.73 34.90
N GLU A 732 51.06 6.60 34.65
CA GLU A 732 49.67 6.54 35.16
C GLU A 732 48.83 5.53 34.41
N VAL A 733 47.75 5.01 34.97
CA VAL A 733 46.82 4.09 34.28
C VAL A 733 46.02 4.87 33.26
N VAL A 734 45.99 4.38 32.02
CA VAL A 734 45.25 5.00 30.89
C VAL A 734 43.94 4.29 30.62
N GLY A 735 43.80 3.04 31.00
CA GLY A 735 42.58 2.29 30.79
C GLY A 735 42.61 0.89 31.35
N ALA A 736 41.42 0.31 31.49
CA ALA A 736 41.25 -1.10 31.90
C ALA A 736 40.07 -1.76 31.19
N LEU A 737 40.21 -3.04 30.85
CA LEU A 737 39.23 -3.82 30.12
C LEU A 737 39.03 -5.19 30.72
N THR A 738 37.82 -5.74 30.68
CA THR A 738 37.53 -7.16 30.88
C THR A 738 37.93 -7.93 29.64
N VAL A 739 38.80 -8.90 29.73
CA VAL A 739 39.38 -9.63 28.59
C VAL A 739 39.48 -11.13 28.86
N THR A 740 39.33 -11.93 27.80
CA THR A 740 39.57 -13.38 27.79
C THR A 740 40.83 -13.72 27.03
N ASP A 741 41.29 -15.00 27.15
CA ASP A 741 42.53 -15.45 26.44
C ASP A 741 42.39 -15.38 24.90
N ASN A 742 41.19 -15.41 24.37
CA ASN A 742 40.91 -15.44 22.94
C ASN A 742 40.78 -14.04 22.34
N ASP A 743 40.70 -13.03 23.17
CA ASP A 743 40.50 -11.64 22.71
C ASP A 743 41.78 -11.07 22.10
N GLU A 744 41.58 -10.09 21.27
CA GLU A 744 42.66 -9.25 20.72
C GLU A 744 42.45 -7.80 21.19
N LEU A 745 43.56 -7.12 21.36
CA LEU A 745 43.61 -5.79 21.89
C LEU A 745 44.25 -4.84 20.88
N MET A 746 43.69 -3.66 20.74
CA MET A 746 44.28 -2.54 20.05
C MET A 746 44.91 -1.60 21.07
N LEU A 747 46.21 -1.32 20.94
CA LEU A 747 46.96 -0.34 21.69
C LEU A 747 47.12 0.89 20.82
N ILE A 748 46.77 2.07 21.34
CA ILE A 748 46.74 3.33 20.59
C ILE A 748 47.64 4.33 21.29
N THR A 749 48.62 4.90 20.54
CA THR A 749 49.58 5.88 21.10
C THR A 749 49.13 7.32 20.80
N THR A 750 49.71 8.27 21.55
CA THR A 750 49.46 9.72 21.38
C THR A 750 49.81 10.24 19.97
N LYS A 751 50.69 9.56 19.22
CA LYS A 751 51.00 9.87 17.82
C LYS A 751 50.19 9.07 16.78
N GLY A 752 49.13 8.42 17.21
CA GLY A 752 48.21 7.66 16.31
C GLY A 752 48.79 6.32 15.84
N GLN A 753 49.88 5.79 16.43
CA GLN A 753 50.34 4.42 16.16
C GLN A 753 49.37 3.45 16.80
N MET A 754 48.96 2.43 16.04
CA MET A 754 48.08 1.35 16.49
C MET A 754 48.81 0.03 16.42
N VAL A 755 48.78 -0.72 17.51
CA VAL A 755 49.37 -2.07 17.60
C VAL A 755 48.29 -3.06 18.04
N ARG A 756 48.03 -4.06 17.22
CA ARG A 756 47.14 -5.19 17.55
C ARG A 756 47.95 -6.28 18.22
N THR A 757 47.54 -6.70 19.40
CA THR A 757 48.16 -7.79 20.16
C THR A 757 47.12 -8.77 20.68
N ARG A 758 47.50 -10.02 20.83
CA ARG A 758 46.62 -11.05 21.42
C ARG A 758 46.71 -10.98 22.91
N VAL A 759 45.61 -11.03 23.61
CA VAL A 759 45.51 -10.97 25.05
C VAL A 759 46.30 -12.11 25.72
N LYS A 760 46.27 -13.32 25.12
CA LYS A 760 47.02 -14.47 25.65
C LYS A 760 48.56 -14.27 25.70
N GLU A 761 49.11 -13.33 24.93
CA GLU A 761 50.54 -13.03 24.94
C GLU A 761 50.91 -12.11 26.12
N ILE A 762 49.93 -11.47 26.76
CA ILE A 762 50.12 -10.63 27.96
C ILE A 762 50.15 -11.51 29.19
N ARG A 763 51.21 -11.40 29.97
CA ARG A 763 51.42 -12.25 31.16
C ARG A 763 50.36 -11.98 32.24
N VAL A 764 49.87 -13.06 32.85
CA VAL A 764 49.01 -13.01 34.05
C VAL A 764 49.91 -12.79 35.28
N VAL A 765 49.62 -11.72 36.02
CA VAL A 765 50.37 -11.33 37.23
C VAL A 765 49.40 -10.75 38.27
N GLY A 766 49.75 -10.90 39.55
CA GLY A 766 48.94 -10.42 40.65
C GLY A 766 48.77 -8.87 40.64
N ARG A 767 47.72 -8.42 41.33
CA ARG A 767 47.24 -7.02 41.31
C ARG A 767 48.30 -5.99 41.78
N ASN A 768 49.08 -6.29 42.79
CA ASN A 768 50.07 -5.38 43.39
C ASN A 768 51.47 -5.43 42.70
N THR A 769 51.49 -5.37 41.38
CA THR A 769 52.70 -5.42 40.51
C THR A 769 52.66 -4.31 39.44
N MET A 770 53.82 -4.06 38.79
CA MET A 770 53.95 -3.08 37.73
C MET A 770 53.40 -3.58 36.39
N GLY A 771 53.47 -4.90 36.12
CA GLY A 771 53.10 -5.49 34.85
C GLY A 771 54.30 -5.81 33.96
N VAL A 772 54.00 -6.07 32.65
CA VAL A 772 54.95 -6.39 31.58
C VAL A 772 54.82 -5.41 30.42
N LYS A 773 55.83 -5.36 29.56
CA LYS A 773 55.75 -4.53 28.34
C LYS A 773 54.67 -5.04 27.37
N LEU A 774 53.75 -4.16 27.02
CA LEU A 774 52.69 -4.41 26.01
C LEU A 774 53.15 -3.99 24.64
N MET A 775 53.86 -2.87 24.53
CA MET A 775 54.40 -2.34 23.27
C MET A 775 55.68 -1.53 23.51
N ASP A 776 56.48 -1.37 22.44
CA ASP A 776 57.62 -0.48 22.41
C ASP A 776 57.18 0.90 21.95
N LEU A 777 57.31 1.88 22.86
CA LEU A 777 57.05 3.29 22.58
C LEU A 777 58.33 3.97 22.10
N ARG A 778 58.25 4.84 21.08
CA ARG A 778 59.37 5.69 20.64
C ARG A 778 59.55 6.84 21.63
N ASN A 779 60.72 7.46 21.59
CA ASN A 779 61.07 8.56 22.53
C ASN A 779 60.00 9.68 22.51
N GLY A 780 59.40 9.92 23.67
CA GLY A 780 58.39 10.94 23.88
C GLY A 780 56.97 10.52 23.55
N GLU A 781 56.76 9.25 23.16
CA GLU A 781 55.44 8.73 22.87
C GLU A 781 54.84 8.02 24.10
N LYS A 782 53.53 8.18 24.31
CA LYS A 782 52.77 7.52 25.40
C LYS A 782 51.62 6.69 24.84
N LEU A 783 51.23 5.66 25.57
CA LEU A 783 49.96 4.94 25.31
C LEU A 783 48.83 5.87 25.74
N GLN A 784 47.89 6.10 24.85
CA GLN A 784 46.74 6.97 25.09
C GLN A 784 45.48 6.20 25.40
N ALA A 785 45.20 5.10 24.67
CA ALA A 785 43.99 4.29 24.84
C ALA A 785 44.24 2.80 24.56
N ILE A 786 43.35 1.97 25.09
CA ILE A 786 43.27 0.55 24.80
C ILE A 786 41.83 0.23 24.40
N ALA A 787 41.66 -0.56 23.34
CA ALA A 787 40.33 -0.95 22.86
C ALA A 787 40.26 -2.47 22.59
N PRO A 788 39.14 -3.16 22.88
CA PRO A 788 38.97 -4.53 22.50
C PRO A 788 38.86 -4.63 20.98
N VAL A 789 39.38 -5.70 20.40
CA VAL A 789 39.18 -6.06 19.00
C VAL A 789 38.35 -7.31 18.96
N VAL A 790 37.23 -7.31 18.30
CA VAL A 790 36.38 -8.51 18.13
C VAL A 790 37.14 -9.55 17.31
N SER A 791 37.26 -10.76 17.84
CA SER A 791 37.95 -11.87 17.16
C SER A 791 37.11 -12.40 15.98
N GLN A 792 37.80 -12.95 14.96
CA GLN A 792 37.08 -13.60 13.83
C GLN A 792 36.17 -14.74 14.28
N ALA A 793 36.47 -15.40 15.37
CA ALA A 793 35.63 -16.47 15.92
C ALA A 793 34.32 -15.94 16.53
N GLU A 794 34.32 -14.73 17.11
CA GLU A 794 33.12 -14.05 17.57
C GLU A 794 32.31 -13.45 16.41
N GLU A 795 32.99 -13.00 15.36
CA GLU A 795 32.33 -12.60 14.11
C GLU A 795 31.58 -13.81 13.49
N GLU A 796 32.26 -14.97 13.39
CA GLU A 796 31.66 -16.20 12.83
C GLU A 796 30.54 -16.75 13.73
N ALA A 797 30.66 -16.66 15.05
CA ALA A 797 29.62 -17.06 15.99
C ALA A 797 28.40 -16.13 15.95
N GLN A 798 28.61 -14.82 15.86
CA GLN A 798 27.52 -13.84 15.73
C GLN A 798 26.84 -13.89 14.36
N ILE A 799 27.56 -14.24 13.29
CA ILE A 799 27.02 -14.50 11.96
C ILE A 799 26.22 -15.81 11.94
N ALA A 800 26.66 -16.83 12.70
CA ALA A 800 25.95 -18.12 12.83
C ALA A 800 24.70 -18.05 13.72
N GLU A 801 24.63 -17.11 14.67
CA GLU A 801 23.47 -16.84 15.53
C GLU A 801 22.48 -15.82 14.88
N ALA A 802 22.84 -15.19 13.77
CA ALA A 802 21.89 -14.39 13.02
C ALA A 802 20.78 -15.31 12.49
N PRO A 803 19.50 -14.99 12.70
CA PRO A 803 18.41 -15.84 12.27
C PRO A 803 18.50 -16.01 10.75
N VAL A 804 18.77 -17.24 10.31
CA VAL A 804 18.58 -17.64 8.91
C VAL A 804 17.07 -17.62 8.71
N GLU A 805 16.57 -16.64 7.99
CA GLU A 805 15.20 -16.68 7.50
C GLU A 805 15.06 -17.93 6.63
N THR A 806 14.36 -18.92 7.19
CA THR A 806 13.83 -20.01 6.39
C THR A 806 12.80 -19.44 5.42
N ALA A 807 12.98 -19.79 4.18
CA ALA A 807 12.24 -19.39 2.97
C ALA A 807 10.71 -19.41 3.07
#